data_a084e660c7612a9d1ccd4ac9b9ca4bc9
#
_entry.id   a084e660c7612a9d1ccd4ac9b9ca4bc9
#
_cell.length_a   1.000
_cell.length_b   1.000
_cell.length_c   1.000
_cell.angle_alpha   90.00
_cell.angle_beta   90.00
_cell.angle_gamma   90.00
#
_symmetry.space_group_name_H-M   'P 1'
#
loop_
_entity.id
_entity.type
_entity.pdbx_description
1 polymer ?
#
loop_
_entity_poly.entity_id
_entity_poly.type
_entity_poly.pdbx_seq_one_letter_code
_entity_poly.pdbx_strand_id
1 'polypeptide(L)'
;MKCNSLRFIILILIISCSCNSSLSSQVSNNKLDIIITKNIRGEAALELATGDLSNTLKNLFEIETSLRTEMDLERAAPNSIFVIKIDDDLWQEKRTNKFGIVKPLLSEDGFIIKRINYNEKPLILISGNGVRGTSYGIFHFIERIKLDYSFASGKIDIIKQPDMKIRMITQPFEAIGYPDVANLPKPITKNIKREFDPMRPWEGLGYNPEDEARNILRSGLNAMWVGNFSFSTVYDNYDSSIFPKNSEAGQWVRKRKQKISELIDIANKYHLKTVASSDIFIYPKGQDPSKKWDLLDYSLNEFLTNFPEIDIITTRFGENYSYYNNFFVGEGLDTKGIEEKFPELIDFIHQIVSKKYNKIYMPRTWAVGNSNWGANTERYNAVIDKVKAFDNIIFSVKNTRTDFWRYNLFNPVIGTGDKEQAMEFLCQDGYNFKNSIPYYDVIRMAKGPKELGGQGGMKYGYKAGIRTAWGWLSADGWCGPYIKREEWLGANIYGFSRLTWDVDSDPLVLAKEWAAIEFEVESKSKVAEEIAKILMLSEDLILKSRYFKNHSIKKEGWLPSNNWIRDELIGGGTNSNDKLSVGKSFSPGTIKSIFNSETIEEDILEKEEALAIMNTMLSKFADIKDQIPEKEKAMELYNTLIYGKYLIGTLRYYVSGMFRFYNGEYDKSVADLRMWKKYWDFYNNEIPKLPGTASLMLDGGMVDTCIEAMKFMNQSF
;
A
#
# COMPACT_ATOMS: atom_id res chain seq x y z
N MET A 1 -6.36 6.48 34.00
CA MET A 1 -7.52 7.16 34.62
C MET A 1 -7.37 8.66 34.82
N LYS A 2 -6.22 9.23 35.21
CA LYS A 2 -6.08 10.70 35.39
C LYS A 2 -5.91 11.51 34.08
N CYS A 3 -5.55 10.89 32.97
CA CYS A 3 -5.35 11.61 31.71
C CYS A 3 -6.68 11.89 30.95
N ASN A 4 -7.69 11.04 31.14
CA ASN A 4 -9.00 11.22 30.47
C ASN A 4 -9.82 12.36 31.07
N SER A 5 -9.67 12.62 32.38
CA SER A 5 -10.38 13.73 33.03
C SER A 5 -9.90 15.11 32.56
N LEU A 6 -8.64 15.25 32.17
CA LEU A 6 -8.10 16.52 31.64
C LEU A 6 -8.56 16.77 30.18
N ARG A 7 -8.66 15.71 29.39
CA ARG A 7 -9.19 15.76 28.01
C ARG A 7 -10.68 16.18 28.00
N PHE A 8 -11.42 15.67 28.95
CA PHE A 8 -12.84 15.99 29.17
C PHE A 8 -13.07 17.45 29.57
N ILE A 9 -12.25 17.98 30.47
CA ILE A 9 -12.34 19.38 30.94
C ILE A 9 -12.00 20.39 29.84
N ILE A 10 -11.05 20.08 28.94
CA ILE A 10 -10.67 20.97 27.83
C ILE A 10 -11.80 21.07 26.80
N LEU A 11 -12.49 19.98 26.47
CA LEU A 11 -13.59 20.03 25.51
C LEU A 11 -14.83 20.72 26.07
N ILE A 12 -15.14 20.54 27.36
CA ILE A 12 -16.24 21.25 28.05
C ILE A 12 -15.94 22.74 28.17
N LEU A 13 -14.72 23.16 28.51
CA LEU A 13 -14.32 24.54 28.58
C LEU A 13 -14.35 25.24 27.21
N ILE A 14 -14.04 24.53 26.14
CA ILE A 14 -14.02 25.04 24.77
C ILE A 14 -15.45 25.17 24.20
N ILE A 15 -16.37 24.31 24.61
CA ILE A 15 -17.80 24.39 24.25
C ILE A 15 -18.50 25.55 25.01
N SER A 16 -18.01 25.92 26.21
CA SER A 16 -18.62 26.90 27.08
C SER A 16 -18.07 28.33 26.95
N CYS A 17 -16.95 28.57 26.30
CA CYS A 17 -16.31 29.91 26.21
C CYS A 17 -16.93 30.89 25.21
N SER A 18 -18.01 30.53 24.51
CA SER A 18 -18.70 31.47 23.59
C SER A 18 -20.01 32.07 24.11
N CYS A 19 -20.35 31.86 25.37
CA CYS A 19 -21.55 32.49 25.97
C CYS A 19 -21.24 33.05 27.36
N ASN A 20 -21.12 34.37 27.44
CA ASN A 20 -21.14 35.08 28.71
C ASN A 20 -22.54 34.99 29.37
N SER A 21 -22.49 34.77 30.67
CA SER A 21 -23.57 34.93 31.68
C SER A 21 -24.57 33.79 31.90
N SER A 22 -24.53 33.29 33.14
CA SER A 22 -25.58 32.55 33.86
C SER A 22 -26.03 31.19 33.32
N LEU A 23 -25.27 30.13 33.60
CA LEU A 23 -25.79 28.74 33.59
C LEU A 23 -24.93 27.82 34.44
N SER A 24 -25.16 27.85 35.75
CA SER A 24 -24.51 26.92 36.70
C SER A 24 -25.36 25.67 37.02
N SER A 25 -26.20 25.20 36.09
CA SER A 25 -27.06 24.03 36.38
C SER A 25 -27.52 23.20 35.20
N GLN A 26 -26.73 23.08 34.10
CA GLN A 26 -27.06 22.10 33.04
C GLN A 26 -25.83 21.42 32.43
N VAL A 27 -25.06 20.76 33.26
CA VAL A 27 -24.04 19.79 32.80
C VAL A 27 -24.62 18.39 33.04
N SER A 28 -25.47 17.90 32.14
CA SER A 28 -25.92 16.50 32.24
C SER A 28 -26.31 15.83 30.92
N ASN A 29 -25.84 16.30 29.74
CA ASN A 29 -26.05 15.51 28.54
C ASN A 29 -24.80 15.59 27.64
N ASN A 30 -23.87 14.65 27.82
CA ASN A 30 -22.80 14.34 26.86
C ASN A 30 -23.38 13.67 25.60
N LYS A 31 -24.38 14.31 24.98
CA LYS A 31 -25.10 13.75 23.84
C LYS A 31 -25.02 14.69 22.66
N LEU A 32 -24.63 14.17 21.50
CA LEU A 32 -24.52 14.91 20.25
C LEU A 32 -25.41 14.23 19.19
N ASP A 33 -26.13 15.04 18.40
CA ASP A 33 -26.92 14.49 17.31
C ASP A 33 -26.10 14.43 16.03
N ILE A 34 -26.15 13.27 15.35
CA ILE A 34 -25.69 13.12 13.96
C ILE A 34 -26.96 13.06 13.10
N ILE A 35 -27.15 14.09 12.28
CA ILE A 35 -28.35 14.27 11.48
C ILE A 35 -28.02 13.92 10.04
N ILE A 36 -28.68 12.92 9.46
CA ILE A 36 -28.46 12.46 8.09
C ILE A 36 -29.75 12.68 7.30
N THR A 37 -29.61 13.19 6.07
CA THR A 37 -30.74 13.32 5.15
C THR A 37 -31.32 11.97 4.77
N LYS A 38 -32.64 11.91 4.63
CA LYS A 38 -33.38 10.67 4.44
C LYS A 38 -32.99 9.90 3.17
N ASN A 39 -32.66 10.62 2.10
CA ASN A 39 -32.32 10.06 0.79
C ASN A 39 -30.94 9.37 0.72
N ILE A 40 -30.07 9.58 1.70
CA ILE A 40 -28.77 8.89 1.80
C ILE A 40 -28.66 7.98 3.04
N ARG A 41 -29.71 7.93 3.84
CA ARG A 41 -29.78 7.03 4.99
C ARG A 41 -30.00 5.58 4.51
N GLY A 42 -29.26 4.65 5.07
CA GLY A 42 -29.31 3.23 4.68
C GLY A 42 -28.22 2.85 3.67
N GLU A 43 -27.46 3.82 3.17
CA GLU A 43 -26.27 3.54 2.36
C GLU A 43 -25.16 2.97 3.24
N ALA A 44 -24.67 1.76 2.93
CA ALA A 44 -23.70 1.05 3.77
C ALA A 44 -22.40 1.83 4.01
N ALA A 45 -21.94 2.58 3.03
CA ALA A 45 -20.77 3.44 3.16
C ALA A 45 -20.96 4.55 4.19
N LEU A 46 -22.15 5.15 4.26
CA LEU A 46 -22.48 6.18 5.24
C LEU A 46 -22.79 5.59 6.63
N GLU A 47 -23.43 4.43 6.70
CA GLU A 47 -23.61 3.72 7.96
C GLU A 47 -22.28 3.36 8.59
N LEU A 48 -21.32 2.89 7.79
CA LEU A 48 -19.95 2.65 8.22
C LEU A 48 -19.32 3.95 8.76
N ALA A 49 -19.33 5.03 7.97
CA ALA A 49 -18.67 6.26 8.33
C ALA A 49 -19.27 6.92 9.58
N THR A 50 -20.61 6.93 9.72
CA THR A 50 -21.30 7.49 10.89
C THR A 50 -21.16 6.59 12.12
N GLY A 51 -21.11 5.28 11.95
CA GLY A 51 -20.80 4.34 13.02
C GLY A 51 -19.38 4.56 13.57
N ASP A 52 -18.40 4.68 12.68
CA ASP A 52 -17.00 4.99 13.06
C ASP A 52 -16.88 6.37 13.75
N LEU A 53 -17.64 7.37 13.28
CA LEU A 53 -17.70 8.68 13.93
C LEU A 53 -18.27 8.57 15.35
N SER A 54 -19.38 7.86 15.52
CA SER A 54 -20.00 7.64 16.82
C SER A 54 -19.05 6.93 17.79
N ASN A 55 -18.41 5.88 17.33
CA ASN A 55 -17.41 5.14 18.12
C ASN A 55 -16.21 6.04 18.49
N THR A 56 -15.72 6.83 17.57
CA THR A 56 -14.61 7.77 17.82
C THR A 56 -14.99 8.80 18.88
N LEU A 57 -16.17 9.41 18.76
CA LEU A 57 -16.65 10.41 19.73
C LEU A 57 -16.84 9.79 21.11
N LYS A 58 -17.37 8.57 21.18
CA LYS A 58 -17.51 7.83 22.44
C LYS A 58 -16.17 7.48 23.06
N ASN A 59 -15.24 6.91 22.28
CA ASN A 59 -13.98 6.39 22.81
C ASN A 59 -13.01 7.50 23.20
N LEU A 60 -12.94 8.59 22.44
CA LEU A 60 -11.99 9.69 22.69
C LEU A 60 -12.54 10.74 23.66
N PHE A 61 -13.84 11.00 23.63
CA PHE A 61 -14.44 12.14 24.31
C PHE A 61 -15.59 11.77 25.26
N GLU A 62 -15.91 10.48 25.37
CA GLU A 62 -17.07 10.01 26.18
C GLU A 62 -18.40 10.63 25.76
N ILE A 63 -18.55 11.00 24.45
CA ILE A 63 -19.74 11.59 23.88
C ILE A 63 -20.63 10.51 23.29
N GLU A 64 -21.84 10.37 23.82
CA GLU A 64 -22.88 9.50 23.23
C GLU A 64 -23.54 10.23 22.04
N THR A 65 -23.82 9.51 20.97
CA THR A 65 -24.44 10.06 19.77
C THR A 65 -25.85 9.54 19.55
N SER A 66 -26.69 10.36 18.93
CA SER A 66 -28.01 9.93 18.43
C SER A 66 -28.09 10.14 16.94
N LEU A 67 -28.41 9.10 16.18
CA LEU A 67 -28.66 9.20 14.76
C LEU A 67 -30.08 9.70 14.48
N ARG A 68 -30.21 10.85 13.82
CA ARG A 68 -31.49 11.50 13.51
C ARG A 68 -31.66 11.78 12.03
N THR A 69 -32.82 12.25 11.62
CA THR A 69 -33.11 12.70 10.25
C THR A 69 -33.16 14.22 10.16
N GLU A 70 -33.20 14.75 8.93
CA GLU A 70 -33.30 16.20 8.67
C GLU A 70 -34.53 16.87 9.30
N MET A 71 -35.59 16.14 9.58
CA MET A 71 -36.81 16.65 10.27
C MET A 71 -36.50 17.11 11.70
N ASP A 72 -35.42 16.60 12.28
CA ASP A 72 -34.98 16.97 13.63
C ASP A 72 -34.00 18.15 13.63
N LEU A 73 -33.63 18.74 12.46
CA LEU A 73 -32.63 19.79 12.35
C LEU A 73 -32.95 21.03 13.21
N GLU A 74 -34.22 21.43 13.27
CA GLU A 74 -34.69 22.54 14.09
C GLU A 74 -34.55 22.28 15.61
N ARG A 75 -34.56 21.00 16.00
CA ARG A 75 -34.43 20.54 17.39
C ARG A 75 -33.02 20.10 17.74
N ALA A 76 -32.09 20.13 16.77
CA ALA A 76 -30.73 19.71 17.00
C ALA A 76 -30.06 20.47 18.15
N ALA A 77 -29.26 19.76 18.92
CA ALA A 77 -28.40 20.38 19.93
C ALA A 77 -27.32 21.23 19.26
N PRO A 78 -26.81 22.28 19.89
CA PRO A 78 -25.66 23.01 19.42
C PRO A 78 -24.46 22.08 19.16
N ASN A 79 -23.67 22.36 18.14
CA ASN A 79 -22.54 21.56 17.67
C ASN A 79 -22.88 20.16 17.12
N SER A 80 -24.14 19.85 16.90
CA SER A 80 -24.55 18.62 16.19
C SER A 80 -23.94 18.57 14.79
N ILE A 81 -23.75 17.37 14.26
CA ILE A 81 -23.14 17.12 12.94
C ILE A 81 -24.28 16.88 11.93
N PHE A 82 -24.31 17.70 10.89
CA PHE A 82 -25.30 17.59 9.82
C PHE A 82 -24.64 17.05 8.55
N VAL A 83 -25.06 15.85 8.11
CA VAL A 83 -24.55 15.11 6.97
C VAL A 83 -25.56 15.17 5.83
N ILE A 84 -25.13 15.68 4.68
CA ILE A 84 -25.98 15.90 3.51
C ILE A 84 -25.20 15.73 2.20
N LYS A 85 -25.85 15.21 1.16
CA LYS A 85 -25.28 15.17 -0.19
C LYS A 85 -25.46 16.51 -0.92
N ILE A 86 -24.48 16.97 -1.69
CA ILE A 86 -24.48 18.29 -2.32
C ILE A 86 -25.61 18.52 -3.32
N ASP A 87 -26.05 17.48 -4.02
CA ASP A 87 -27.15 17.52 -5.01
C ASP A 87 -28.52 17.21 -4.40
N ASP A 88 -28.58 17.07 -3.06
CA ASP A 88 -29.81 16.90 -2.31
C ASP A 88 -30.71 18.14 -2.41
N ASP A 89 -32.02 17.95 -2.57
CA ASP A 89 -33.00 19.04 -2.62
C ASP A 89 -32.94 19.92 -1.37
N LEU A 90 -32.75 19.28 -0.19
CA LEU A 90 -32.58 20.00 1.07
C LEU A 90 -31.31 20.89 1.07
N TRP A 91 -30.21 20.42 0.45
CA TRP A 91 -29.02 21.23 0.24
C TRP A 91 -29.32 22.42 -0.66
N GLN A 92 -30.01 22.21 -1.79
CA GLN A 92 -30.37 23.27 -2.75
C GLN A 92 -31.26 24.34 -2.09
N GLU A 93 -32.21 23.94 -1.27
CA GLU A 93 -33.10 24.85 -0.53
C GLU A 93 -32.37 25.63 0.57
N LYS A 94 -31.51 25.00 1.34
CA LYS A 94 -30.88 25.59 2.54
C LYS A 94 -29.60 26.38 2.23
N ARG A 95 -28.90 26.06 1.13
CA ARG A 95 -27.54 26.58 0.85
C ARG A 95 -27.42 28.09 0.77
N THR A 96 -28.37 28.76 0.13
CA THR A 96 -28.32 30.21 -0.14
C THR A 96 -28.88 31.02 0.99
N ASN A 97 -29.96 30.57 1.63
CA ASN A 97 -30.73 31.37 2.58
C ASN A 97 -30.38 31.09 4.06
N LYS A 98 -29.97 29.84 4.38
CA LYS A 98 -29.75 29.43 5.77
C LYS A 98 -28.29 29.07 6.11
N PHE A 99 -27.52 28.55 5.16
CA PHE A 99 -26.14 28.16 5.43
C PHE A 99 -25.11 29.19 4.95
N GLY A 100 -25.50 30.11 4.06
CA GLY A 100 -24.59 31.14 3.53
C GLY A 100 -23.43 30.55 2.70
N ILE A 101 -23.59 29.32 2.14
CA ILE A 101 -22.52 28.59 1.47
C ILE A 101 -22.83 28.49 -0.04
N VAL A 102 -21.87 28.88 -0.86
CA VAL A 102 -21.93 28.66 -2.31
C VAL A 102 -21.58 27.20 -2.58
N LYS A 103 -22.35 26.53 -3.46
CA LYS A 103 -22.07 25.15 -3.88
C LYS A 103 -20.72 25.09 -4.58
N PRO A 104 -19.70 24.37 -4.03
CA PRO A 104 -18.42 24.23 -4.70
C PRO A 104 -18.54 23.27 -5.89
N LEU A 105 -17.71 23.46 -6.90
CA LEU A 105 -17.52 22.49 -7.96
C LEU A 105 -16.60 21.39 -7.40
N LEU A 106 -17.15 20.22 -7.15
CA LEU A 106 -16.43 19.07 -6.61
C LEU A 106 -16.43 17.89 -7.59
N SER A 107 -15.35 17.12 -7.58
CA SER A 107 -15.33 15.77 -8.17
C SER A 107 -16.29 14.84 -7.41
N GLU A 108 -16.55 13.65 -7.94
CA GLU A 108 -17.41 12.62 -7.32
C GLU A 108 -17.01 12.34 -5.86
N ASP A 109 -15.71 12.31 -5.59
CA ASP A 109 -15.14 12.02 -4.26
C ASP A 109 -14.91 13.26 -3.39
N GLY A 110 -15.18 14.44 -3.93
CA GLY A 110 -14.96 15.69 -3.22
C GLY A 110 -15.98 15.95 -2.11
N PHE A 111 -15.56 16.70 -1.09
CA PHE A 111 -16.39 17.04 0.07
C PHE A 111 -16.07 18.42 0.64
N ILE A 112 -16.99 18.90 1.47
CA ILE A 112 -16.81 20.06 2.33
C ILE A 112 -17.08 19.70 3.79
N ILE A 113 -16.37 20.36 4.70
CA ILE A 113 -16.65 20.36 6.13
C ILE A 113 -16.63 21.80 6.60
N LYS A 114 -17.73 22.29 7.14
CA LYS A 114 -17.85 23.68 7.60
C LYS A 114 -18.56 23.79 8.94
N ARG A 115 -18.10 24.70 9.75
CA ARG A 115 -18.91 25.18 10.87
C ARG A 115 -19.87 26.23 10.35
N ILE A 116 -21.16 26.03 10.56
CA ILE A 116 -22.24 26.88 10.12
C ILE A 116 -23.10 27.30 11.30
N ASN A 117 -23.83 28.40 11.15
CA ASN A 117 -24.90 28.78 12.08
C ASN A 117 -26.25 28.50 11.41
N TYR A 118 -27.05 27.67 12.04
CA TYR A 118 -28.40 27.35 11.60
C TYR A 118 -29.39 27.80 12.69
N ASN A 119 -30.21 28.83 12.39
CA ASN A 119 -31.13 29.39 13.38
C ASN A 119 -30.42 29.72 14.71
N GLU A 120 -29.28 30.46 14.61
CA GLU A 120 -28.42 30.88 15.74
C GLU A 120 -27.71 29.70 16.48
N LYS A 121 -27.88 28.47 16.03
CA LYS A 121 -27.17 27.31 16.59
C LYS A 121 -25.95 26.95 15.75
N PRO A 122 -24.77 26.80 16.36
CA PRO A 122 -23.61 26.27 15.65
C PRO A 122 -23.79 24.80 15.33
N LEU A 123 -23.58 24.42 14.07
CA LEU A 123 -23.57 23.06 13.57
C LEU A 123 -22.32 22.80 12.78
N ILE A 124 -21.91 21.53 12.68
CA ILE A 124 -20.85 21.07 11.79
C ILE A 124 -21.52 20.42 10.58
N LEU A 125 -21.39 21.06 9.41
CA LEU A 125 -21.87 20.53 8.15
C LEU A 125 -20.80 19.67 7.51
N ILE A 126 -21.14 18.44 7.13
CA ILE A 126 -20.32 17.55 6.29
C ILE A 126 -21.12 17.22 5.04
N SER A 127 -20.59 17.54 3.87
CA SER A 127 -21.28 17.28 2.61
C SER A 127 -20.33 16.89 1.49
N GLY A 128 -20.69 15.88 0.71
CA GLY A 128 -19.93 15.40 -0.44
C GLY A 128 -20.75 15.41 -1.73
N ASN A 129 -20.07 15.27 -2.89
CA ASN A 129 -20.70 15.19 -4.19
C ASN A 129 -21.20 13.77 -4.54
N GLY A 130 -21.72 13.05 -3.56
CA GLY A 130 -22.21 11.69 -3.64
C GLY A 130 -22.06 10.97 -2.32
N VAL A 131 -22.50 9.72 -2.25
CA VAL A 131 -22.41 8.90 -1.03
C VAL A 131 -20.94 8.72 -0.62
N ARG A 132 -20.07 8.37 -1.58
CA ARG A 132 -18.65 8.15 -1.30
C ARG A 132 -17.95 9.45 -0.86
N GLY A 133 -18.13 10.56 -1.58
CA GLY A 133 -17.58 11.86 -1.17
C GLY A 133 -18.06 12.30 0.21
N THR A 134 -19.34 12.06 0.55
CA THR A 134 -19.89 12.35 1.87
C THR A 134 -19.22 11.48 2.95
N SER A 135 -19.03 10.19 2.69
CA SER A 135 -18.32 9.26 3.59
C SER A 135 -16.87 9.71 3.81
N TYR A 136 -16.16 10.15 2.77
CA TYR A 136 -14.80 10.69 2.90
C TYR A 136 -14.76 11.96 3.74
N GLY A 137 -15.77 12.82 3.65
CA GLY A 137 -15.90 13.98 4.52
C GLY A 137 -16.00 13.56 6.00
N ILE A 138 -16.77 12.53 6.31
CA ILE A 138 -16.89 12.02 7.68
C ILE A 138 -15.57 11.40 8.15
N PHE A 139 -14.92 10.55 7.33
CA PHE A 139 -13.62 9.96 7.68
C PHE A 139 -12.53 11.02 7.86
N HIS A 140 -12.53 12.05 7.01
CA HIS A 140 -11.60 13.17 7.20
C HIS A 140 -11.86 13.93 8.51
N PHE A 141 -13.12 14.14 8.86
CA PHE A 141 -13.46 14.75 10.15
C PHE A 141 -12.99 13.90 11.32
N ILE A 142 -13.21 12.58 11.28
CA ILE A 142 -12.69 11.62 12.26
C ILE A 142 -11.17 11.73 12.38
N GLU A 143 -10.46 11.75 11.27
CA GLU A 143 -9.01 11.90 11.25
C GLU A 143 -8.57 13.20 11.92
N ARG A 144 -9.19 14.31 11.57
CA ARG A 144 -8.84 15.64 12.14
C ARG A 144 -9.05 15.72 13.65
N ILE A 145 -10.14 15.18 14.17
CA ILE A 145 -10.37 15.17 15.63
C ILE A 145 -9.43 14.22 16.39
N LYS A 146 -8.89 13.21 15.74
CA LYS A 146 -7.85 12.34 16.31
C LYS A 146 -6.49 13.03 16.37
N LEU A 147 -6.15 13.78 15.34
CA LEU A 147 -4.87 14.47 15.23
C LEU A 147 -4.79 15.70 16.13
N ASP A 148 -5.93 16.35 16.35
CA ASP A 148 -6.08 17.54 17.20
C ASP A 148 -7.44 17.49 17.90
N TYR A 149 -7.44 17.17 19.18
CA TYR A 149 -8.66 17.05 19.97
C TYR A 149 -9.45 18.37 20.08
N SER A 150 -8.81 19.51 19.82
CA SER A 150 -9.46 20.82 19.79
C SER A 150 -10.07 21.19 18.43
N PHE A 151 -9.84 20.40 17.39
CA PHE A 151 -10.26 20.70 16.02
C PHE A 151 -11.75 21.02 15.90
N ALA A 152 -12.59 20.19 16.54
CA ALA A 152 -14.06 20.37 16.49
C ALA A 152 -14.57 21.64 17.15
N SER A 153 -13.76 22.36 17.92
CA SER A 153 -14.14 23.62 18.58
C SER A 153 -13.72 24.86 17.81
N GLY A 154 -12.77 24.72 16.88
CA GLY A 154 -12.21 25.79 16.08
C GLY A 154 -13.09 26.24 14.91
N LYS A 155 -12.53 27.15 14.10
CA LYS A 155 -13.08 27.47 12.79
C LYS A 155 -12.87 26.28 11.87
N ILE A 156 -13.93 25.78 11.26
CA ILE A 156 -13.86 24.69 10.28
C ILE A 156 -14.36 25.23 8.94
N ASP A 157 -13.50 25.23 7.94
CA ASP A 157 -13.80 25.61 6.57
C ASP A 157 -12.88 24.81 5.63
N ILE A 158 -13.29 23.60 5.31
CA ILE A 158 -12.53 22.65 4.50
C ILE A 158 -13.30 22.37 3.22
N ILE A 159 -12.61 22.49 2.09
CA ILE A 159 -13.05 21.99 0.78
C ILE A 159 -11.93 21.11 0.29
N LYS A 160 -12.24 19.84 0.01
CA LYS A 160 -11.23 18.87 -0.41
C LYS A 160 -11.73 17.98 -1.53
N GLN A 161 -10.84 17.70 -2.47
CA GLN A 161 -11.05 16.71 -3.53
C GLN A 161 -9.72 16.05 -3.87
N PRO A 162 -9.73 14.79 -4.31
CA PRO A 162 -8.50 14.08 -4.58
C PRO A 162 -7.86 14.56 -5.89
N ASP A 163 -6.53 14.62 -5.89
CA ASP A 163 -5.72 14.87 -7.09
C ASP A 163 -5.77 13.69 -8.06
N MET A 164 -5.83 12.47 -7.52
CA MET A 164 -5.97 11.25 -8.33
C MET A 164 -7.44 10.81 -8.41
N LYS A 165 -7.96 10.62 -9.63
CA LYS A 165 -9.36 10.21 -9.87
C LYS A 165 -9.59 8.73 -9.54
N ILE A 166 -8.64 7.86 -9.87
CA ILE A 166 -8.65 6.44 -9.55
C ILE A 166 -7.50 6.17 -8.58
N ARG A 167 -7.85 5.59 -7.45
CA ARG A 167 -6.96 5.36 -6.31
C ARG A 167 -7.18 3.96 -5.78
N MET A 168 -6.19 3.10 -5.92
CA MET A 168 -6.31 1.70 -5.54
C MET A 168 -5.10 1.22 -4.77
N ILE A 169 -5.32 0.36 -3.78
CA ILE A 169 -4.32 -0.56 -3.26
C ILE A 169 -4.84 -1.97 -3.53
N THR A 170 -3.98 -2.82 -4.04
CA THR A 170 -4.35 -4.19 -4.38
C THR A 170 -3.47 -5.19 -3.67
N GLN A 171 -4.07 -6.32 -3.33
CA GLN A 171 -3.36 -7.50 -2.89
C GLN A 171 -3.43 -8.58 -3.98
N PRO A 172 -2.30 -8.92 -4.61
CA PRO A 172 -2.34 -9.69 -5.86
C PRO A 172 -2.75 -11.14 -5.69
N PHE A 173 -2.64 -11.74 -4.49
CA PHE A 173 -2.64 -13.19 -4.39
C PHE A 173 -3.97 -13.82 -3.96
N GLU A 174 -4.71 -13.25 -3.03
CA GLU A 174 -6.00 -13.83 -2.63
C GLU A 174 -7.11 -13.53 -3.64
N ALA A 175 -7.13 -12.33 -4.20
CA ALA A 175 -8.09 -11.96 -5.24
C ALA A 175 -7.82 -12.65 -6.59
N ILE A 176 -6.55 -12.96 -6.93
CA ILE A 176 -6.18 -13.65 -8.18
C ILE A 176 -6.44 -15.16 -8.10
N GLY A 177 -6.61 -15.68 -6.87
CA GLY A 177 -7.01 -17.07 -6.69
C GLY A 177 -5.95 -18.10 -7.06
N TYR A 178 -4.73 -17.90 -6.59
CA TYR A 178 -3.73 -18.98 -6.66
C TYR A 178 -4.20 -20.19 -5.88
N PRO A 179 -4.40 -21.35 -6.52
CA PRO A 179 -4.88 -22.56 -5.84
C PRO A 179 -3.88 -23.09 -4.81
N ASP A 180 -2.60 -22.80 -4.97
CA ASP A 180 -1.51 -23.37 -4.19
C ASP A 180 -0.88 -22.44 -3.16
N VAL A 181 -1.36 -21.22 -3.01
CA VAL A 181 -1.01 -20.38 -1.84
C VAL A 181 -1.42 -21.07 -0.52
N ALA A 182 -2.31 -22.08 -0.61
CA ALA A 182 -2.62 -22.93 0.54
C ALA A 182 -1.43 -23.75 1.05
N ASN A 183 -0.42 -24.01 0.21
CA ASN A 183 0.80 -24.76 0.54
C ASN A 183 2.02 -23.85 0.79
N LEU A 184 1.93 -22.56 0.48
CA LEU A 184 2.89 -21.61 1.03
C LEU A 184 2.69 -21.57 2.56
N PRO A 185 3.75 -21.49 3.36
CA PRO A 185 3.59 -21.30 4.79
C PRO A 185 2.65 -20.12 4.98
N LYS A 186 1.44 -20.41 5.48
CA LYS A 186 0.41 -19.39 5.71
C LYS A 186 1.07 -18.27 6.49
N PRO A 187 0.97 -17.03 6.06
CA PRO A 187 1.46 -15.92 6.87
C PRO A 187 0.90 -16.15 8.27
N ILE A 188 1.77 -16.11 9.26
CA ILE A 188 1.47 -16.38 10.67
C ILE A 188 0.28 -15.55 11.15
N THR A 189 -0.01 -14.47 10.44
CA THR A 189 -1.13 -13.55 10.61
C THR A 189 -2.53 -14.17 10.40
N LYS A 190 -2.72 -15.28 9.68
CA LYS A 190 -4.06 -15.89 9.47
C LYS A 190 -4.72 -16.46 10.73
N ASN A 191 -4.00 -16.62 11.83
CA ASN A 191 -4.54 -17.11 13.11
C ASN A 191 -4.70 -16.01 14.17
N ILE A 192 -4.33 -14.79 13.87
CA ILE A 192 -4.60 -13.66 14.75
C ILE A 192 -6.01 -13.20 14.41
N LYS A 193 -6.98 -13.51 15.26
CA LYS A 193 -8.29 -12.83 15.28
C LYS A 193 -8.00 -11.39 15.69
N ARG A 194 -7.65 -10.55 14.73
CA ARG A 194 -7.61 -9.10 14.97
C ARG A 194 -9.05 -8.61 14.85
N GLU A 195 -9.54 -7.99 15.90
CA GLU A 195 -10.64 -7.06 15.77
C GLU A 195 -10.06 -5.85 15.04
N PHE A 196 -10.60 -5.58 13.83
CA PHE A 196 -10.17 -4.42 13.05
C PHE A 196 -10.50 -3.15 13.83
N ASP A 197 -9.48 -2.38 14.13
CA ASP A 197 -9.68 -1.06 14.67
C ASP A 197 -10.08 -0.11 13.52
N PRO A 198 -11.34 0.38 13.50
CA PRO A 198 -11.76 1.35 12.49
C PRO A 198 -10.94 2.64 12.50
N MET A 199 -10.16 2.85 13.56
CA MET A 199 -9.20 3.92 13.71
C MET A 199 -7.92 3.71 12.88
N ARG A 200 -7.67 2.49 12.41
CA ARG A 200 -6.48 2.08 11.66
C ARG A 200 -6.90 1.36 10.38
N PRO A 201 -7.37 2.08 9.38
CA PRO A 201 -7.94 1.48 8.17
C PRO A 201 -6.92 0.72 7.30
N TRP A 202 -5.63 0.90 7.55
CA TRP A 202 -4.56 0.15 6.92
C TRP A 202 -4.34 -1.25 7.51
N GLU A 203 -4.87 -1.53 8.71
CA GLU A 203 -4.85 -2.87 9.28
C GLU A 203 -5.80 -3.80 8.52
N GLY A 204 -5.36 -5.01 8.23
CA GLY A 204 -6.21 -6.06 7.67
C GLY A 204 -6.64 -5.89 6.21
N LEU A 205 -6.04 -4.99 5.44
CA LEU A 205 -6.21 -4.98 3.99
C LEU A 205 -5.81 -6.36 3.43
N GLY A 206 -6.75 -7.02 2.71
CA GLY A 206 -6.52 -8.30 2.06
C GLY A 206 -6.85 -9.57 2.86
N TYR A 207 -7.34 -9.48 4.08
CA TYR A 207 -7.70 -10.64 4.89
C TYR A 207 -9.15 -11.10 4.69
N ASN A 208 -10.08 -10.15 4.63
CA ASN A 208 -11.50 -10.40 4.44
C ASN A 208 -12.05 -9.40 3.43
N PRO A 209 -12.77 -9.83 2.37
CA PRO A 209 -13.25 -8.92 1.33
C PRO A 209 -14.15 -7.78 1.84
N GLU A 210 -15.00 -8.03 2.80
CA GLU A 210 -15.87 -7.00 3.37
C GLU A 210 -15.06 -5.97 4.16
N ASP A 211 -14.09 -6.42 4.96
CA ASP A 211 -13.21 -5.54 5.72
C ASP A 211 -12.22 -4.80 4.81
N GLU A 212 -11.76 -5.46 3.74
CA GLU A 212 -10.95 -4.81 2.71
C GLU A 212 -11.71 -3.64 2.07
N ALA A 213 -12.95 -3.85 1.64
CA ALA A 213 -13.78 -2.81 1.06
C ALA A 213 -14.00 -1.63 2.03
N ARG A 214 -14.28 -1.93 3.30
CA ARG A 214 -14.42 -0.92 4.36
C ARG A 214 -13.14 -0.13 4.56
N ASN A 215 -11.99 -0.81 4.60
CA ASN A 215 -10.70 -0.18 4.82
C ASN A 215 -10.20 0.61 3.60
N ILE A 216 -10.52 0.17 2.38
CA ILE A 216 -10.33 0.96 1.15
C ILE A 216 -11.07 2.29 1.28
N LEU A 217 -12.35 2.25 1.65
CA LEU A 217 -13.16 3.46 1.81
C LEU A 217 -12.63 4.37 2.93
N ARG A 218 -12.32 3.81 4.12
CA ARG A 218 -11.72 4.55 5.26
C ARG A 218 -10.41 5.24 4.91
N SER A 219 -9.60 4.60 4.05
CA SER A 219 -8.33 5.16 3.59
C SER A 219 -8.48 6.26 2.56
N GLY A 220 -9.70 6.51 2.05
CA GLY A 220 -9.92 7.49 0.99
C GLY A 220 -9.59 6.96 -0.42
N LEU A 221 -9.42 5.65 -0.56
CA LEU A 221 -9.26 4.95 -1.85
C LEU A 221 -10.64 4.63 -2.44
N ASN A 222 -10.70 4.37 -3.76
CA ASN A 222 -11.99 4.25 -4.43
C ASN A 222 -12.10 3.08 -5.43
N ALA A 223 -11.13 2.18 -5.45
CA ALA A 223 -11.19 1.03 -6.34
C ALA A 223 -10.72 -0.25 -5.62
N MET A 224 -11.37 -1.36 -5.92
CA MET A 224 -11.14 -2.68 -5.34
C MET A 224 -10.87 -3.70 -6.44
N TRP A 225 -9.89 -4.55 -6.22
CA TRP A 225 -9.59 -5.68 -7.08
C TRP A 225 -10.56 -6.83 -6.81
N VAL A 226 -11.19 -7.35 -7.88
CA VAL A 226 -12.22 -8.40 -7.72
C VAL A 226 -11.84 -9.75 -8.33
N GLY A 227 -10.71 -9.85 -9.05
CA GLY A 227 -10.21 -11.15 -9.47
C GLY A 227 -9.64 -11.22 -10.89
N ASN A 228 -9.45 -12.46 -11.36
CA ASN A 228 -8.87 -12.76 -12.66
C ASN A 228 -9.95 -13.24 -13.63
N PHE A 229 -10.14 -12.51 -14.74
CA PHE A 229 -11.18 -12.82 -15.71
C PHE A 229 -10.93 -14.14 -16.45
N SER A 230 -9.69 -14.47 -16.82
CA SER A 230 -9.38 -15.72 -17.52
C SER A 230 -9.68 -16.95 -16.67
N PHE A 231 -9.41 -16.89 -15.35
CA PHE A 231 -9.64 -18.00 -14.44
C PHE A 231 -11.12 -18.19 -14.03
N SER A 232 -11.99 -17.30 -14.43
CA SER A 232 -13.43 -17.35 -14.13
C SER A 232 -14.31 -17.59 -15.35
N THR A 233 -13.73 -17.72 -16.54
CA THR A 233 -14.43 -18.01 -17.79
C THR A 233 -14.75 -19.51 -17.88
N VAL A 234 -16.01 -19.85 -18.01
CA VAL A 234 -16.48 -21.28 -17.97
C VAL A 234 -16.53 -21.95 -19.34
N TYR A 235 -16.55 -21.18 -20.42
CA TYR A 235 -16.57 -21.65 -21.80
C TYR A 235 -17.80 -22.51 -22.20
N ASP A 236 -18.88 -22.54 -21.38
CA ASP A 236 -20.04 -23.40 -21.62
C ASP A 236 -20.71 -23.18 -23.00
N ASN A 237 -20.75 -21.93 -23.49
CA ASN A 237 -21.33 -21.59 -24.80
C ASN A 237 -20.29 -21.58 -25.96
N TYR A 238 -19.01 -21.73 -25.65
CA TYR A 238 -17.96 -21.90 -26.67
C TYR A 238 -17.74 -23.39 -26.96
N ASP A 239 -17.39 -24.15 -25.93
CA ASP A 239 -17.26 -25.59 -25.96
C ASP A 239 -17.39 -26.13 -24.52
N SER A 240 -18.53 -26.76 -24.19
CA SER A 240 -18.81 -27.26 -22.85
C SER A 240 -17.90 -28.41 -22.42
N SER A 241 -17.13 -29.00 -23.35
CA SER A 241 -16.15 -30.04 -23.03
C SER A 241 -14.87 -29.49 -22.43
N ILE A 242 -14.61 -28.18 -22.51
CA ILE A 242 -13.43 -27.54 -21.94
C ILE A 242 -13.45 -27.65 -20.41
N PHE A 243 -14.56 -27.28 -19.79
CA PHE A 243 -14.76 -27.34 -18.33
C PHE A 243 -16.09 -28.02 -17.99
N PRO A 244 -16.19 -29.36 -18.13
CA PRO A 244 -17.39 -30.08 -17.78
C PRO A 244 -17.82 -29.79 -16.33
N LYS A 245 -19.13 -29.59 -16.10
CA LYS A 245 -19.67 -29.14 -14.79
C LYS A 245 -19.21 -29.97 -13.61
N ASN A 246 -19.10 -31.28 -13.80
CA ASN A 246 -18.74 -32.22 -12.75
C ASN A 246 -17.25 -32.53 -12.66
N SER A 247 -16.42 -31.98 -13.56
CA SER A 247 -14.97 -32.12 -13.48
C SER A 247 -14.39 -31.20 -12.39
N GLU A 248 -13.21 -31.55 -11.88
CA GLU A 248 -12.48 -30.74 -10.91
C GLU A 248 -12.22 -29.34 -11.45
N ALA A 249 -11.74 -29.24 -12.69
CA ALA A 249 -11.51 -27.97 -13.37
C ALA A 249 -12.80 -27.14 -13.51
N GLY A 250 -13.89 -27.78 -13.93
CA GLY A 250 -15.20 -27.13 -14.09
C GLY A 250 -15.77 -26.60 -12.77
N GLN A 251 -15.62 -27.34 -11.68
CA GLN A 251 -16.01 -26.90 -10.35
C GLN A 251 -15.12 -25.73 -9.86
N TRP A 252 -13.81 -25.83 -10.09
CA TRP A 252 -12.85 -24.81 -9.71
C TRP A 252 -13.15 -23.45 -10.38
N VAL A 253 -13.34 -23.44 -11.71
CA VAL A 253 -13.65 -22.22 -12.48
C VAL A 253 -14.97 -21.60 -12.01
N ARG A 254 -16.02 -22.39 -11.81
CA ARG A 254 -17.34 -21.89 -11.36
C ARG A 254 -17.28 -21.33 -9.94
N LYS A 255 -16.50 -21.90 -9.05
CA LYS A 255 -16.25 -21.35 -7.72
C LYS A 255 -15.54 -20.00 -7.80
N ARG A 256 -14.61 -19.83 -8.75
CA ARG A 256 -13.95 -18.54 -9.00
C ARG A 256 -14.94 -17.50 -9.52
N LYS A 257 -15.78 -17.87 -10.48
CA LYS A 257 -16.81 -17.00 -11.02
C LYS A 257 -17.77 -16.54 -9.92
N GLN A 258 -18.22 -17.45 -9.04
CA GLN A 258 -19.05 -17.10 -7.89
C GLN A 258 -18.33 -16.13 -6.95
N LYS A 259 -17.05 -16.36 -6.67
CA LYS A 259 -16.27 -15.48 -5.77
C LYS A 259 -16.14 -14.06 -6.33
N ILE A 260 -15.97 -13.92 -7.64
CA ILE A 260 -15.95 -12.60 -8.29
C ILE A 260 -17.29 -11.88 -8.13
N SER A 261 -18.43 -12.59 -8.31
CA SER A 261 -19.75 -12.00 -8.06
C SER A 261 -19.86 -11.46 -6.63
N GLU A 262 -19.46 -12.24 -5.63
CA GLU A 262 -19.48 -11.82 -4.21
C GLU A 262 -18.60 -10.57 -3.98
N LEU A 263 -17.43 -10.50 -4.61
CA LEU A 263 -16.52 -9.35 -4.49
C LEU A 263 -17.07 -8.09 -5.16
N ILE A 264 -17.74 -8.25 -6.30
CA ILE A 264 -18.42 -7.14 -6.99
C ILE A 264 -19.57 -6.61 -6.13
N ASP A 265 -20.39 -7.49 -5.55
CA ASP A 265 -21.49 -7.09 -4.66
C ASP A 265 -20.96 -6.29 -3.45
N ILE A 266 -19.87 -6.75 -2.86
CA ILE A 266 -19.20 -6.06 -1.75
C ILE A 266 -18.67 -4.70 -2.20
N ALA A 267 -17.98 -4.61 -3.33
CA ALA A 267 -17.45 -3.35 -3.85
C ALA A 267 -18.58 -2.34 -4.12
N ASN A 268 -19.66 -2.77 -4.77
CA ASN A 268 -20.82 -1.94 -5.07
C ASN A 268 -21.52 -1.44 -3.81
N LYS A 269 -21.64 -2.29 -2.78
CA LYS A 269 -22.21 -1.92 -1.47
C LYS A 269 -21.49 -0.70 -0.85
N TYR A 270 -20.21 -0.56 -1.10
CA TYR A 270 -19.40 0.56 -0.61
C TYR A 270 -19.08 1.61 -1.69
N HIS A 271 -19.76 1.57 -2.84
CA HIS A 271 -19.55 2.48 -3.98
C HIS A 271 -18.11 2.49 -4.51
N LEU A 272 -17.39 1.38 -4.41
CA LEU A 272 -16.04 1.24 -4.94
C LEU A 272 -16.08 0.83 -6.42
N LYS A 273 -15.12 1.35 -7.19
CA LYS A 273 -14.88 0.87 -8.55
C LYS A 273 -14.30 -0.54 -8.51
N THR A 274 -14.70 -1.37 -9.46
CA THR A 274 -14.27 -2.75 -9.56
C THR A 274 -13.21 -2.93 -10.64
N VAL A 275 -12.13 -3.64 -10.29
CA VAL A 275 -11.00 -3.89 -11.19
C VAL A 275 -10.78 -5.39 -11.33
N ALA A 276 -10.83 -5.91 -12.56
CA ALA A 276 -10.45 -7.29 -12.86
C ALA A 276 -9.20 -7.33 -13.75
N SER A 277 -8.39 -8.37 -13.61
CA SER A 277 -7.18 -8.50 -14.42
C SER A 277 -6.97 -9.89 -15.00
N SER A 278 -6.04 -10.00 -15.91
CA SER A 278 -5.39 -11.25 -16.29
C SER A 278 -4.05 -10.96 -16.98
N ASP A 279 -3.20 -11.99 -17.03
CA ASP A 279 -2.13 -12.01 -18.02
C ASP A 279 -2.70 -12.35 -19.40
N ILE A 280 -2.09 -11.82 -20.43
CA ILE A 280 -2.53 -12.05 -21.80
C ILE A 280 -2.26 -13.49 -22.23
N PHE A 281 -3.19 -14.04 -23.02
CA PHE A 281 -3.15 -15.42 -23.52
C PHE A 281 -3.04 -16.49 -22.44
N ILE A 282 -3.79 -16.30 -21.34
CA ILE A 282 -4.13 -17.41 -20.45
C ILE A 282 -5.39 -18.08 -20.97
N TYR A 283 -5.31 -19.37 -21.28
CA TYR A 283 -6.42 -20.17 -21.80
C TYR A 283 -6.42 -21.60 -21.23
N PRO A 284 -7.53 -22.34 -21.36
CA PRO A 284 -7.65 -23.69 -20.82
C PRO A 284 -6.60 -24.66 -21.36
N LYS A 285 -6.04 -25.48 -20.47
CA LYS A 285 -5.06 -26.50 -20.84
C LYS A 285 -5.67 -27.51 -21.82
N GLY A 286 -4.90 -27.91 -22.83
CA GLY A 286 -5.35 -28.84 -23.86
C GLY A 286 -6.02 -28.19 -25.08
N GLN A 287 -6.22 -26.88 -25.06
CA GLN A 287 -6.69 -26.15 -26.23
C GLN A 287 -5.55 -25.90 -27.24
N ASP A 288 -5.92 -25.81 -28.51
CA ASP A 288 -4.99 -25.50 -29.60
C ASP A 288 -4.44 -24.08 -29.44
N PRO A 289 -3.11 -23.87 -29.32
CA PRO A 289 -2.51 -22.55 -29.23
C PRO A 289 -2.84 -21.59 -30.37
N SER A 290 -3.16 -22.11 -31.56
CA SER A 290 -3.58 -21.27 -32.70
C SER A 290 -4.89 -20.53 -32.47
N LYS A 291 -5.72 -21.01 -31.53
CA LYS A 291 -7.02 -20.40 -31.15
C LYS A 291 -6.91 -19.39 -30.02
N LYS A 292 -5.72 -19.03 -29.59
CA LYS A 292 -5.55 -18.14 -28.41
C LYS A 292 -6.24 -16.78 -28.51
N TRP A 293 -6.37 -16.23 -29.71
CA TRP A 293 -7.10 -14.99 -29.96
C TRP A 293 -8.61 -15.18 -29.80
N ASP A 294 -9.18 -16.25 -30.34
CA ASP A 294 -10.59 -16.59 -30.19
C ASP A 294 -10.94 -16.88 -28.73
N LEU A 295 -10.03 -17.57 -28.02
CA LEU A 295 -10.20 -17.85 -26.59
C LEU A 295 -10.12 -16.58 -25.74
N LEU A 296 -9.25 -15.64 -26.07
CA LEU A 296 -9.16 -14.33 -25.41
C LEU A 296 -10.41 -13.49 -25.67
N ASP A 297 -10.86 -13.43 -26.95
CA ASP A 297 -12.11 -12.75 -27.33
C ASP A 297 -13.28 -13.32 -26.52
N TYR A 298 -13.43 -14.64 -26.56
CA TYR A 298 -14.51 -15.30 -25.84
C TYR A 298 -14.45 -15.05 -24.33
N SER A 299 -13.27 -15.17 -23.74
CA SER A 299 -13.07 -14.97 -22.30
C SER A 299 -13.48 -13.55 -21.86
N LEU A 300 -13.05 -12.52 -22.58
CA LEU A 300 -13.41 -11.13 -22.29
C LEU A 300 -14.92 -10.90 -22.47
N ASN A 301 -15.50 -11.42 -23.56
CA ASN A 301 -16.93 -11.27 -23.82
C ASN A 301 -17.79 -12.02 -22.80
N GLU A 302 -17.45 -13.27 -22.45
CA GLU A 302 -18.17 -14.02 -21.42
C GLU A 302 -18.08 -13.29 -20.07
N PHE A 303 -16.89 -12.85 -19.69
CA PHE A 303 -16.66 -12.17 -18.42
C PHE A 303 -17.47 -10.87 -18.32
N LEU A 304 -17.35 -9.98 -19.28
CA LEU A 304 -18.02 -8.68 -19.25
C LEU A 304 -19.54 -8.76 -19.46
N THR A 305 -20.02 -9.83 -20.10
CA THR A 305 -21.46 -10.13 -20.19
C THR A 305 -22.01 -10.60 -18.84
N ASN A 306 -21.25 -11.42 -18.13
CA ASN A 306 -21.67 -11.94 -16.81
C ASN A 306 -21.51 -10.92 -15.68
N PHE A 307 -20.59 -9.96 -15.83
CA PHE A 307 -20.26 -8.97 -14.83
C PHE A 307 -20.26 -7.54 -15.41
N PRO A 308 -21.44 -7.03 -15.79
CA PRO A 308 -21.56 -5.69 -16.38
C PRO A 308 -21.20 -4.57 -15.42
N GLU A 309 -21.08 -4.85 -14.12
CA GLU A 309 -20.67 -3.92 -13.06
C GLU A 309 -19.16 -3.68 -13.00
N ILE A 310 -18.35 -4.44 -13.74
CA ILE A 310 -16.91 -4.21 -13.80
C ILE A 310 -16.65 -2.82 -14.43
N ASP A 311 -15.81 -2.02 -13.75
CA ASP A 311 -15.41 -0.70 -14.24
C ASP A 311 -14.13 -0.75 -15.07
N ILE A 312 -13.16 -1.57 -14.66
CA ILE A 312 -11.80 -1.58 -15.21
C ILE A 312 -11.33 -3.00 -15.49
N ILE A 313 -10.83 -3.23 -16.70
CA ILE A 313 -10.08 -4.43 -17.08
C ILE A 313 -8.60 -4.06 -17.18
N THR A 314 -7.75 -4.78 -16.48
CA THR A 314 -6.30 -4.62 -16.60
C THR A 314 -5.65 -5.90 -17.13
N THR A 315 -4.66 -5.73 -17.98
CA THR A 315 -3.92 -6.86 -18.56
C THR A 315 -2.41 -6.65 -18.39
N ARG A 316 -1.67 -7.77 -18.27
CA ARG A 316 -0.22 -7.76 -18.17
C ARG A 316 0.40 -8.52 -19.33
N PHE A 317 1.49 -8.00 -19.89
CA PHE A 317 2.06 -8.47 -21.15
C PHE A 317 3.28 -9.38 -21.00
N GLY A 318 3.91 -9.47 -19.86
CA GLY A 318 5.23 -10.08 -19.76
C GLY A 318 5.41 -11.19 -18.75
N GLU A 319 4.45 -11.41 -17.87
CA GLU A 319 4.49 -12.51 -16.92
C GLU A 319 3.26 -13.37 -17.08
N ASN A 320 3.45 -14.65 -16.86
CA ASN A 320 2.39 -15.61 -17.03
C ASN A 320 2.35 -16.54 -15.83
N TYR A 321 1.29 -16.45 -15.04
CA TYR A 321 1.09 -17.25 -13.84
C TYR A 321 0.43 -18.61 -14.08
N SER A 322 0.17 -18.98 -15.32
CA SER A 322 -0.48 -20.25 -15.64
C SER A 322 0.29 -21.48 -15.18
N TYR A 323 1.61 -21.38 -15.05
CA TYR A 323 2.43 -22.49 -14.53
C TYR A 323 2.15 -22.82 -13.06
N TYR A 324 1.42 -21.98 -12.34
CA TYR A 324 0.92 -22.26 -11.00
C TYR A 324 -0.48 -22.89 -10.98
N ASN A 325 -1.11 -23.09 -12.15
CA ASN A 325 -2.46 -23.61 -12.26
C ASN A 325 -2.50 -24.88 -13.14
N ASN A 326 -3.09 -25.94 -12.61
CA ASN A 326 -3.17 -27.23 -13.33
C ASN A 326 -4.16 -27.21 -14.51
N PHE A 327 -5.07 -26.23 -14.58
CA PHE A 327 -6.18 -26.19 -15.54
C PHE A 327 -5.99 -25.23 -16.69
N PHE A 328 -5.04 -24.31 -16.56
CA PHE A 328 -4.75 -23.28 -17.56
C PHE A 328 -3.29 -23.34 -18.00
N VAL A 329 -3.07 -22.87 -19.20
CA VAL A 329 -1.73 -22.59 -19.74
C VAL A 329 -1.68 -21.12 -20.12
N GLY A 330 -0.48 -20.56 -20.14
CA GLY A 330 -0.24 -19.25 -20.67
C GLY A 330 0.90 -19.27 -21.67
N GLU A 331 0.74 -18.52 -22.71
CA GLU A 331 1.83 -18.25 -23.65
C GLU A 331 2.44 -16.90 -23.32
N GLY A 332 3.75 -16.89 -23.06
CA GLY A 332 4.52 -15.68 -23.04
C GLY A 332 4.45 -14.98 -24.40
N LEU A 333 4.35 -13.68 -24.41
CA LEU A 333 4.47 -12.93 -25.66
C LEU A 333 5.92 -12.99 -26.16
N ASP A 334 6.07 -13.36 -27.42
CA ASP A 334 7.34 -13.22 -28.11
C ASP A 334 7.74 -11.74 -28.11
N THR A 335 8.90 -11.45 -27.50
CA THR A 335 9.42 -10.09 -27.36
C THR A 335 10.07 -9.55 -28.66
N LYS A 336 10.09 -10.32 -29.73
CA LYS A 336 10.50 -9.84 -31.05
C LYS A 336 9.32 -9.17 -31.75
N GLY A 337 9.54 -7.97 -32.24
CA GLY A 337 8.53 -7.23 -32.98
C GLY A 337 7.38 -6.74 -32.10
N ILE A 338 7.67 -6.34 -30.86
CA ILE A 338 6.66 -5.79 -29.94
C ILE A 338 6.02 -4.52 -30.48
N GLU A 339 6.77 -3.75 -31.29
CA GLU A 339 6.34 -2.52 -31.91
C GLU A 339 5.20 -2.71 -32.92
N GLU A 340 5.00 -3.95 -33.42
CA GLU A 340 3.88 -4.34 -34.29
C GLU A 340 2.81 -5.12 -33.54
N LYS A 341 3.22 -6.07 -32.71
CA LYS A 341 2.32 -7.03 -32.05
C LYS A 341 1.53 -6.41 -30.90
N PHE A 342 2.16 -5.53 -30.10
CA PHE A 342 1.48 -4.94 -28.93
C PHE A 342 0.40 -3.94 -29.32
N PRO A 343 0.61 -3.02 -30.29
CA PRO A 343 -0.48 -2.15 -30.76
C PRO A 343 -1.70 -2.93 -31.23
N GLU A 344 -1.52 -3.98 -32.05
CA GLU A 344 -2.61 -4.82 -32.52
C GLU A 344 -3.38 -5.47 -31.35
N LEU A 345 -2.67 -6.02 -30.38
CA LEU A 345 -3.27 -6.67 -29.22
C LEU A 345 -3.97 -5.67 -28.29
N ILE A 346 -3.37 -4.51 -28.07
CA ILE A 346 -3.97 -3.43 -27.27
C ILE A 346 -5.26 -2.94 -27.94
N ASP A 347 -5.23 -2.67 -29.23
CA ASP A 347 -6.39 -2.23 -29.98
C ASP A 347 -7.50 -3.30 -30.00
N PHE A 348 -7.13 -4.58 -30.16
CA PHE A 348 -8.08 -5.70 -30.11
C PHE A 348 -8.82 -5.75 -28.76
N ILE A 349 -8.10 -5.73 -27.64
CA ILE A 349 -8.71 -5.77 -26.33
C ILE A 349 -9.55 -4.51 -26.08
N HIS A 350 -9.05 -3.34 -26.51
CA HIS A 350 -9.77 -2.09 -26.39
C HIS A 350 -11.11 -2.09 -27.16
N GLN A 351 -11.17 -2.70 -28.36
CA GLN A 351 -12.43 -2.84 -29.09
C GLN A 351 -13.47 -3.61 -28.28
N ILE A 352 -13.05 -4.64 -27.55
CA ILE A 352 -13.95 -5.41 -26.70
C ILE A 352 -14.29 -4.60 -25.44
N VAL A 353 -13.29 -4.29 -24.63
CA VAL A 353 -13.48 -3.71 -23.30
C VAL A 353 -14.11 -2.32 -23.35
N SER A 354 -13.54 -1.43 -24.19
CA SER A 354 -13.93 -0.02 -24.16
C SER A 354 -15.02 0.32 -25.19
N LYS A 355 -14.90 -0.17 -26.42
CA LYS A 355 -15.89 0.18 -27.47
C LYS A 355 -17.18 -0.62 -27.34
N LYS A 356 -17.10 -1.93 -27.07
CA LYS A 356 -18.30 -2.78 -26.96
C LYS A 356 -18.98 -2.67 -25.59
N TYR A 357 -18.20 -2.72 -24.50
CA TYR A 357 -18.76 -2.75 -23.13
C TYR A 357 -18.66 -1.42 -22.38
N ASN A 358 -18.05 -0.37 -22.97
CA ASN A 358 -17.88 0.95 -22.37
C ASN A 358 -17.17 0.92 -21.01
N LYS A 359 -16.12 0.11 -20.88
CA LYS A 359 -15.29 -0.02 -19.68
C LYS A 359 -13.92 0.60 -19.87
N ILE A 360 -13.20 0.88 -18.79
CA ILE A 360 -11.83 1.34 -18.88
C ILE A 360 -10.92 0.13 -19.11
N TYR A 361 -10.08 0.22 -20.14
CA TYR A 361 -9.00 -0.71 -20.38
C TYR A 361 -7.69 -0.16 -19.80
N MET A 362 -7.05 -0.88 -18.89
CA MET A 362 -5.81 -0.46 -18.25
C MET A 362 -4.68 -1.46 -18.50
N PRO A 363 -4.04 -1.43 -19.71
CA PRO A 363 -2.88 -2.29 -19.97
C PRO A 363 -1.70 -1.89 -19.10
N ARG A 364 -1.09 -2.88 -18.43
CA ARG A 364 0.16 -2.69 -17.68
C ARG A 364 1.33 -2.83 -18.64
N THR A 365 2.20 -1.84 -18.66
CA THR A 365 3.37 -1.82 -19.54
C THR A 365 4.52 -2.70 -19.04
N TRP A 366 4.39 -3.27 -17.85
CA TRP A 366 5.38 -4.18 -17.28
C TRP A 366 5.54 -5.44 -18.14
N ALA A 367 6.78 -5.71 -18.53
CA ALA A 367 7.17 -6.91 -19.25
C ALA A 367 8.47 -7.46 -18.68
N VAL A 368 8.51 -8.75 -18.39
CA VAL A 368 9.74 -9.44 -17.95
C VAL A 368 10.61 -9.75 -19.16
N GLY A 369 11.90 -9.56 -19.03
CA GLY A 369 12.90 -9.90 -20.04
C GLY A 369 13.32 -8.72 -20.91
N ASN A 370 13.83 -9.04 -22.11
CA ASN A 370 14.52 -8.06 -22.97
C ASN A 370 13.60 -7.02 -23.62
N SER A 371 12.28 -7.12 -23.48
CA SER A 371 11.38 -6.14 -24.10
C SER A 371 11.50 -4.76 -23.44
N ASN A 372 11.48 -4.72 -22.12
CA ASN A 372 11.59 -3.51 -21.26
C ASN A 372 10.91 -2.25 -21.86
N TRP A 373 9.84 -2.46 -22.65
CA TRP A 373 9.18 -1.37 -23.38
C TRP A 373 8.53 -0.37 -22.41
N GLY A 374 8.06 -0.84 -21.27
CA GLY A 374 7.46 0.00 -20.22
C GLY A 374 8.46 0.84 -19.42
N ALA A 375 9.76 0.78 -19.75
CA ALA A 375 10.81 1.56 -19.07
C ALA A 375 11.88 2.11 -20.04
N ASN A 376 11.65 1.97 -21.33
CA ASN A 376 12.47 2.54 -22.39
C ASN A 376 11.59 3.47 -23.23
N THR A 377 11.89 4.77 -23.21
CA THR A 377 11.06 5.80 -23.84
C THR A 377 10.94 5.61 -25.36
N GLU A 378 12.01 5.23 -26.04
CA GLU A 378 12.00 5.01 -27.47
C GLU A 378 11.07 3.84 -27.85
N ARG A 379 11.22 2.70 -27.17
CA ARG A 379 10.36 1.52 -27.40
C ARG A 379 8.91 1.76 -26.99
N TYR A 380 8.72 2.47 -25.88
CA TYR A 380 7.37 2.84 -25.44
C TYR A 380 6.66 3.65 -26.50
N ASN A 381 7.30 4.71 -27.00
CA ASN A 381 6.73 5.55 -28.04
C ASN A 381 6.52 4.78 -29.35
N ALA A 382 7.47 3.91 -29.75
CA ALA A 382 7.31 3.07 -30.94
C ALA A 382 6.08 2.12 -30.88
N VAL A 383 5.66 1.72 -29.66
CA VAL A 383 4.41 0.98 -29.46
C VAL A 383 3.21 1.94 -29.41
N ILE A 384 3.27 2.97 -28.56
CA ILE A 384 2.13 3.86 -28.28
C ILE A 384 1.68 4.66 -29.50
N ASP A 385 2.62 5.12 -30.34
CA ASP A 385 2.31 5.87 -31.57
C ASP A 385 1.52 5.05 -32.59
N LYS A 386 1.59 3.72 -32.52
CA LYS A 386 0.83 2.80 -33.37
C LYS A 386 -0.51 2.36 -32.76
N VAL A 387 -0.72 2.57 -31.46
CA VAL A 387 -1.99 2.25 -30.80
C VAL A 387 -3.07 3.25 -31.25
N LYS A 388 -4.13 2.74 -31.86
CA LYS A 388 -5.27 3.54 -32.33
C LYS A 388 -6.26 3.87 -31.22
N ALA A 389 -6.26 3.06 -30.15
CA ALA A 389 -7.10 3.28 -28.97
C ALA A 389 -6.77 4.63 -28.31
N PHE A 390 -7.81 5.42 -27.98
CA PHE A 390 -7.64 6.72 -27.34
C PHE A 390 -8.58 6.91 -26.14
N ASP A 391 -9.88 6.66 -26.30
CA ASP A 391 -10.86 6.84 -25.23
C ASP A 391 -10.91 5.62 -24.31
N ASN A 392 -11.10 5.82 -23.02
CA ASN A 392 -11.23 4.76 -22.02
C ASN A 392 -10.04 3.77 -21.98
N ILE A 393 -8.83 4.28 -22.25
CA ILE A 393 -7.59 3.51 -22.09
C ILE A 393 -6.61 4.28 -21.23
N ILE A 394 -6.01 3.58 -20.25
CA ILE A 394 -5.04 4.16 -19.31
C ILE A 394 -3.85 3.22 -19.21
N PHE A 395 -2.66 3.64 -19.66
CA PHE A 395 -1.46 2.82 -19.60
C PHE A 395 -0.85 2.82 -18.19
N SER A 396 -0.86 1.67 -17.52
CA SER A 396 -0.26 1.56 -16.21
C SER A 396 1.25 1.36 -16.30
N VAL A 397 2.00 2.28 -15.69
CA VAL A 397 3.45 2.35 -15.71
C VAL A 397 3.99 2.30 -14.28
N LYS A 398 4.94 1.40 -14.00
CA LYS A 398 5.63 1.37 -12.71
C LYS A 398 6.37 2.69 -12.47
N ASN A 399 6.34 3.21 -11.25
CA ASN A 399 7.08 4.41 -10.87
C ASN A 399 8.61 4.22 -10.96
N THR A 400 9.07 2.98 -11.00
CA THR A 400 10.46 2.57 -11.11
C THR A 400 10.77 2.00 -12.49
N ARG A 401 12.00 2.20 -12.94
CA ARG A 401 12.46 1.77 -14.27
C ARG A 401 12.45 0.24 -14.47
N THR A 402 12.65 -0.53 -13.39
CA THR A 402 12.48 -1.99 -13.41
C THR A 402 11.50 -2.38 -12.32
N ASP A 403 11.83 -3.34 -11.47
CA ASP A 403 11.03 -3.64 -10.29
C ASP A 403 11.27 -2.61 -9.16
N PHE A 404 10.53 -2.72 -8.06
CA PHE A 404 10.44 -1.69 -7.02
C PHE A 404 11.64 -1.62 -6.06
N TRP A 405 12.85 -1.89 -6.55
CA TRP A 405 14.08 -1.76 -5.76
C TRP A 405 14.31 -0.33 -5.32
N ARG A 406 14.72 -0.14 -4.09
CA ARG A 406 14.92 1.21 -3.55
C ARG A 406 15.95 2.01 -4.35
N TYR A 407 17.02 1.39 -4.78
CA TYR A 407 18.08 2.02 -5.57
C TYR A 407 17.78 2.00 -7.07
N ASN A 408 16.54 2.20 -7.46
CA ASN A 408 16.11 2.20 -8.84
C ASN A 408 15.69 3.59 -9.30
N LEU A 409 16.00 3.90 -10.55
CA LEU A 409 15.63 5.17 -11.16
C LEU A 409 14.12 5.29 -11.30
N PHE A 410 13.65 6.52 -11.28
CA PHE A 410 12.30 6.85 -11.70
C PHE A 410 12.11 6.46 -13.18
N ASN A 411 10.95 5.95 -13.52
CA ASN A 411 10.68 5.45 -14.85
C ASN A 411 10.58 6.60 -15.87
N PRO A 412 11.45 6.65 -16.89
CA PRO A 412 11.48 7.76 -17.84
C PRO A 412 10.28 7.80 -18.78
N VAL A 413 9.48 6.75 -18.83
CA VAL A 413 8.26 6.66 -19.64
C VAL A 413 7.12 7.48 -19.05
N ILE A 414 7.13 7.74 -17.75
CA ILE A 414 6.07 8.50 -17.07
C ILE A 414 6.03 9.93 -17.61
N GLY A 415 4.84 10.32 -18.07
CA GLY A 415 4.59 11.64 -18.67
C GLY A 415 5.03 11.76 -20.13
N THR A 416 5.34 10.65 -20.83
CA THR A 416 5.65 10.66 -22.26
C THR A 416 4.45 10.19 -23.08
N GLY A 417 4.40 10.66 -24.34
CA GLY A 417 3.29 10.34 -25.26
C GLY A 417 2.02 11.14 -24.97
N ASP A 418 0.97 10.83 -25.73
CA ASP A 418 -0.35 11.51 -25.69
C ASP A 418 -1.45 10.68 -25.01
N LYS A 419 -1.15 9.45 -24.59
CA LYS A 419 -2.11 8.55 -23.97
C LYS A 419 -2.17 8.76 -22.46
N GLU A 420 -3.35 8.58 -21.88
CA GLU A 420 -3.52 8.63 -20.42
C GLU A 420 -2.69 7.54 -19.74
N GLN A 421 -2.03 7.90 -18.65
CA GLN A 421 -1.20 6.99 -17.87
C GLN A 421 -1.70 6.86 -16.44
N ALA A 422 -1.38 5.71 -15.82
CA ALA A 422 -1.48 5.44 -14.39
C ALA A 422 -0.09 5.18 -13.81
N MET A 423 0.15 5.61 -12.59
CA MET A 423 1.37 5.29 -11.85
C MET A 423 1.15 4.11 -10.93
N GLU A 424 2.08 3.14 -11.01
CA GLU A 424 2.08 1.93 -10.18
C GLU A 424 3.19 2.03 -9.12
N PHE A 425 2.84 1.83 -7.84
CA PHE A 425 3.72 1.89 -6.67
C PHE A 425 3.75 0.56 -5.92
N LEU A 426 4.65 0.43 -4.96
CA LEU A 426 4.69 -0.67 -4.01
C LEU A 426 4.64 -0.11 -2.58
N CYS A 427 3.59 -0.41 -1.84
CA CYS A 427 3.44 0.05 -0.44
C CYS A 427 4.21 -0.85 0.53
N GLN A 428 4.13 -2.17 0.36
CA GLN A 428 5.03 -3.10 1.07
C GLN A 428 6.21 -3.43 0.17
N ASP A 429 7.38 -2.96 0.57
CA ASP A 429 8.57 -3.19 -0.23
C ASP A 429 9.11 -4.63 -0.06
N GLY A 430 8.71 -5.47 -0.98
CA GLY A 430 9.11 -6.88 -1.01
C GLY A 430 10.61 -7.11 -1.18
N TYR A 431 11.34 -6.09 -1.63
CA TYR A 431 12.76 -6.16 -1.96
C TYR A 431 13.67 -5.62 -0.86
N ASN A 432 13.13 -4.88 0.12
CA ASN A 432 13.89 -4.21 1.16
C ASN A 432 13.39 -4.64 2.56
N PHE A 433 13.55 -5.92 2.87
CA PHE A 433 13.16 -6.55 4.14
C PHE A 433 11.66 -6.55 4.44
N LYS A 434 10.79 -6.27 3.46
CA LYS A 434 9.32 -6.36 3.57
C LYS A 434 8.69 -5.64 4.75
N ASN A 435 9.24 -4.53 5.19
CA ASN A 435 8.79 -3.84 6.40
C ASN A 435 8.90 -4.69 7.70
N SER A 436 9.76 -5.73 7.72
CA SER A 436 10.14 -6.41 8.98
C SER A 436 10.83 -5.47 9.96
N ILE A 437 11.43 -4.41 9.44
CA ILE A 437 11.95 -3.22 10.11
C ILE A 437 11.32 -1.99 9.46
N PRO A 438 11.36 -0.82 10.09
CA PRO A 438 10.84 0.41 9.48
C PRO A 438 11.47 0.67 8.11
N TYR A 439 10.62 0.88 7.09
CA TYR A 439 10.99 1.39 5.79
C TYR A 439 9.88 2.28 5.27
N TYR A 440 10.13 3.58 5.27
CA TYR A 440 9.16 4.61 4.90
C TYR A 440 9.40 5.10 3.48
N ASP A 441 8.76 4.45 2.52
CA ASP A 441 8.93 4.73 1.10
C ASP A 441 8.12 5.95 0.59
N VAL A 442 7.32 6.56 1.45
CA VAL A 442 6.47 7.71 1.10
C VAL A 442 7.28 8.90 0.60
N ILE A 443 8.53 9.05 1.06
CA ILE A 443 9.45 10.08 0.55
C ILE A 443 9.66 9.91 -0.95
N ARG A 444 9.99 8.70 -1.40
CA ARG A 444 10.18 8.35 -2.81
C ARG A 444 8.86 8.40 -3.58
N MET A 445 7.77 7.94 -2.98
CA MET A 445 6.44 8.00 -3.60
C MET A 445 6.02 9.44 -3.89
N ALA A 446 6.34 10.37 -3.01
CA ALA A 446 5.99 11.79 -3.17
C ALA A 446 6.84 12.49 -4.23
N LYS A 447 8.19 12.37 -4.15
CA LYS A 447 9.14 13.23 -4.87
C LYS A 447 10.15 12.46 -5.74
N GLY A 448 10.16 11.12 -5.68
CA GLY A 448 11.21 10.30 -6.28
C GLY A 448 12.47 10.20 -5.41
N PRO A 449 13.45 9.37 -5.82
CA PRO A 449 14.67 9.13 -5.05
C PRO A 449 15.54 10.39 -4.93
N LYS A 450 15.90 10.77 -3.71
CA LYS A 450 16.74 11.97 -3.48
C LYS A 450 18.15 11.86 -4.08
N GLU A 451 18.72 10.65 -4.09
CA GLU A 451 20.05 10.34 -4.64
C GLU A 451 20.10 10.53 -6.16
N LEU A 452 18.97 10.55 -6.80
CA LEU A 452 18.79 10.72 -8.23
C LEU A 452 18.23 12.10 -8.59
N GLY A 453 18.43 13.07 -7.71
CA GLY A 453 18.02 14.46 -7.88
C GLY A 453 16.57 14.75 -7.51
N GLY A 454 15.87 13.83 -6.85
CA GLY A 454 14.51 14.02 -6.39
C GLY A 454 13.49 14.24 -7.52
N GLN A 455 13.81 13.79 -8.73
CA GLN A 455 12.91 13.84 -9.88
C GLN A 455 12.05 12.59 -9.87
N GLY A 456 10.74 12.80 -9.90
CA GLY A 456 9.81 11.67 -9.97
C GLY A 456 8.70 11.75 -8.92
N GLY A 457 8.19 10.58 -8.58
CA GLY A 457 7.10 10.43 -7.62
C GLY A 457 5.74 10.92 -8.14
N MET A 458 4.76 10.88 -7.25
CA MET A 458 3.36 11.19 -7.58
C MET A 458 3.16 12.64 -8.02
N LYS A 459 3.91 13.56 -7.40
CA LYS A 459 3.90 14.98 -7.77
C LYS A 459 4.36 15.22 -9.21
N TYR A 460 5.39 14.50 -9.67
CA TYR A 460 5.84 14.59 -11.05
C TYR A 460 4.76 14.09 -12.01
N GLY A 461 4.21 12.89 -11.75
CA GLY A 461 3.14 12.33 -12.59
C GLY A 461 1.91 13.23 -12.66
N TYR A 462 1.51 13.82 -11.53
CA TYR A 462 0.39 14.78 -11.49
C TYR A 462 0.64 15.99 -12.39
N LYS A 463 1.83 16.57 -12.35
CA LYS A 463 2.22 17.68 -13.24
C LYS A 463 2.24 17.27 -14.71
N ALA A 464 2.58 16.01 -14.99
CA ALA A 464 2.51 15.44 -16.35
C ALA A 464 1.08 15.07 -16.81
N GLY A 465 0.05 15.38 -16.01
CA GLY A 465 -1.35 15.12 -16.37
C GLY A 465 -1.91 13.78 -15.87
N ILE A 466 -1.14 12.95 -15.18
CA ILE A 466 -1.61 11.66 -14.65
C ILE A 466 -2.60 11.88 -13.52
N ARG A 467 -3.71 11.13 -13.55
CA ARG A 467 -4.80 11.21 -12.56
C ARG A 467 -5.21 9.83 -12.00
N THR A 468 -4.39 8.82 -12.23
CA THR A 468 -4.60 7.45 -11.72
C THR A 468 -3.34 6.98 -11.02
N ALA A 469 -3.48 6.49 -9.79
CA ALA A 469 -2.40 5.89 -9.03
C ALA A 469 -2.88 4.64 -8.31
N TRP A 470 -2.08 3.60 -8.32
CA TRP A 470 -2.35 2.39 -7.58
C TRP A 470 -1.08 1.78 -7.00
N GLY A 471 -1.25 1.03 -5.90
CA GLY A 471 -0.15 0.44 -5.15
C GLY A 471 -0.36 -1.04 -4.88
N TRP A 472 0.73 -1.77 -4.84
CA TRP A 472 0.76 -3.13 -4.35
C TRP A 472 0.83 -3.11 -2.82
N LEU A 473 -0.10 -3.84 -2.18
CA LEU A 473 -0.13 -3.91 -0.72
C LEU A 473 1.01 -4.77 -0.20
N SER A 474 1.20 -5.94 -0.78
CA SER A 474 2.08 -6.96 -0.24
C SER A 474 2.77 -7.77 -1.32
N ALA A 475 4.03 -8.09 -1.05
CA ALA A 475 4.76 -9.14 -1.73
C ALA A 475 4.87 -10.40 -0.84
N ASP A 476 4.05 -10.53 0.19
CA ASP A 476 4.01 -11.71 1.05
C ASP A 476 3.71 -12.95 0.26
N GLY A 477 4.25 -14.00 0.31
CA GLY A 477 4.05 -15.21 -0.48
C GLY A 477 5.15 -15.48 -1.49
N TRP A 478 5.99 -14.48 -1.83
CA TRP A 478 7.10 -14.71 -2.73
C TRP A 478 8.34 -15.24 -2.00
N CYS A 479 8.78 -14.56 -0.96
CA CYS A 479 9.89 -14.94 -0.11
C CYS A 479 9.81 -14.11 1.17
N GLY A 480 10.38 -14.63 2.24
CA GLY A 480 10.37 -13.93 3.54
C GLY A 480 11.19 -12.63 3.54
N PRO A 481 11.39 -12.05 4.69
CA PRO A 481 10.88 -12.57 5.96
C PRO A 481 9.36 -12.50 6.08
N TYR A 482 8.76 -13.42 6.83
CA TYR A 482 7.33 -13.34 7.17
C TYR A 482 7.18 -12.41 8.36
N ILE A 483 6.47 -11.29 8.17
CA ILE A 483 6.25 -10.30 9.20
C ILE A 483 5.09 -10.70 10.12
N LYS A 484 5.18 -10.33 11.38
CA LYS A 484 4.13 -10.54 12.40
C LYS A 484 3.44 -9.23 12.78
N ARG A 485 4.12 -8.11 12.57
CA ARG A 485 3.65 -6.76 12.87
C ARG A 485 3.63 -5.93 11.59
N GLU A 486 2.47 -5.39 11.24
CA GLU A 486 2.25 -4.67 9.97
C GLU A 486 2.26 -3.15 10.13
N GLU A 487 2.49 -2.65 11.34
CA GLU A 487 2.41 -1.22 11.65
C GLU A 487 3.37 -0.40 10.78
N TRP A 488 4.60 -0.88 10.59
CA TRP A 488 5.55 -0.17 9.71
C TRP A 488 5.10 -0.11 8.25
N LEU A 489 4.40 -1.14 7.78
CA LEU A 489 3.74 -1.13 6.48
C LEU A 489 2.60 -0.11 6.45
N GLY A 490 1.83 -0.01 7.53
CA GLY A 490 0.71 0.93 7.67
C GLY A 490 1.11 2.38 7.39
N ALA A 491 2.34 2.77 7.73
CA ALA A 491 2.86 4.11 7.42
C ALA A 491 2.92 4.37 5.90
N ASN A 492 3.31 3.38 5.10
CA ASN A 492 3.36 3.50 3.64
C ASN A 492 1.96 3.54 3.02
N ILE A 493 1.03 2.72 3.52
CA ILE A 493 -0.36 2.70 3.08
C ILE A 493 -1.02 4.04 3.35
N TYR A 494 -0.85 4.56 4.57
CA TYR A 494 -1.35 5.89 4.95
C TYR A 494 -0.77 6.96 4.05
N GLY A 495 0.55 7.01 3.90
CA GLY A 495 1.23 8.01 3.09
C GLY A 495 0.81 7.95 1.62
N PHE A 496 0.76 6.76 1.00
CA PHE A 496 0.26 6.57 -0.36
C PHE A 496 -1.16 7.11 -0.50
N SER A 497 -2.06 6.71 0.41
CA SER A 497 -3.45 7.15 0.37
C SER A 497 -3.57 8.68 0.45
N ARG A 498 -2.83 9.34 1.34
CA ARG A 498 -2.85 10.81 1.48
C ARG A 498 -2.24 11.53 0.29
N LEU A 499 -1.18 11.02 -0.29
CA LEU A 499 -0.58 11.55 -1.53
C LEU A 499 -1.54 11.49 -2.72
N THR A 500 -2.44 10.51 -2.79
CA THR A 500 -3.47 10.47 -3.84
C THR A 500 -4.54 11.57 -3.70
N TRP A 501 -4.69 12.14 -2.50
CA TRP A 501 -5.58 13.27 -2.24
C TRP A 501 -4.90 14.61 -2.41
N ASP A 502 -3.61 14.69 -2.10
CA ASP A 502 -2.83 15.90 -2.17
C ASP A 502 -1.36 15.52 -2.43
N VAL A 503 -0.95 15.65 -3.69
CA VAL A 503 0.41 15.30 -4.13
C VAL A 503 1.49 16.22 -3.56
N ASP A 504 1.09 17.34 -2.95
CA ASP A 504 1.98 18.30 -2.29
C ASP A 504 2.15 18.02 -0.80
N SER A 505 1.47 17.01 -0.26
CA SER A 505 1.61 16.61 1.15
C SER A 505 3.07 16.33 1.53
N ASP A 506 3.48 16.86 2.69
CA ASP A 506 4.84 16.67 3.20
C ASP A 506 4.99 15.29 3.87
N PRO A 507 5.95 14.44 3.45
CA PRO A 507 6.16 13.11 4.03
C PRO A 507 6.41 13.10 5.54
N LEU A 508 7.07 14.11 6.10
CA LEU A 508 7.29 14.20 7.55
C LEU A 508 5.98 14.48 8.30
N VAL A 509 5.13 15.34 7.73
CA VAL A 509 3.80 15.60 8.29
C VAL A 509 2.96 14.31 8.25
N LEU A 510 2.95 13.62 7.12
CA LEU A 510 2.24 12.34 6.97
C LEU A 510 2.75 11.28 7.96
N ALA A 511 4.06 11.21 8.19
CA ALA A 511 4.64 10.30 9.17
C ALA A 511 4.16 10.62 10.62
N LYS A 512 4.07 11.91 10.97
CA LYS A 512 3.55 12.35 12.29
C LYS A 512 2.06 12.05 12.45
N GLU A 513 1.28 12.31 11.41
CA GLU A 513 -0.16 12.06 11.40
C GLU A 513 -0.44 10.55 11.52
N TRP A 514 0.25 9.73 10.73
CA TRP A 514 0.15 8.28 10.86
C TRP A 514 0.51 7.81 12.27
N ALA A 515 1.65 8.28 12.80
CA ALA A 515 2.10 7.88 14.14
C ALA A 515 1.09 8.29 15.22
N ALA A 516 0.49 9.47 15.10
CA ALA A 516 -0.54 9.92 16.04
C ALA A 516 -1.75 8.98 16.06
N ILE A 517 -2.22 8.58 14.87
CA ILE A 517 -3.35 7.67 14.73
C ILE A 517 -2.98 6.25 15.17
N GLU A 518 -1.83 5.76 14.72
CA GLU A 518 -1.37 4.38 14.98
C GLU A 518 -1.12 4.13 16.48
N PHE A 519 -0.62 5.13 17.19
CA PHE A 519 -0.27 5.02 18.59
C PHE A 519 -1.25 5.72 19.56
N GLU A 520 -2.40 6.18 19.03
CA GLU A 520 -3.49 6.84 19.81
C GLU A 520 -3.00 8.02 20.67
N VAL A 521 -2.21 8.90 20.07
CA VAL A 521 -1.66 10.10 20.68
C VAL A 521 -1.93 11.31 19.83
N GLU A 522 -1.83 12.52 20.39
CA GLU A 522 -1.92 13.74 19.59
C GLU A 522 -0.72 13.89 18.64
N SER A 523 -0.93 14.49 17.49
CA SER A 523 0.12 14.69 16.47
C SER A 523 1.30 15.57 16.95
N LYS A 524 1.10 16.35 18.00
CA LYS A 524 2.13 17.18 18.66
C LYS A 524 2.83 16.45 19.81
N SER A 525 2.50 15.20 20.07
CA SER A 525 3.12 14.43 21.15
C SER A 525 4.56 14.05 20.83
N LYS A 526 5.36 13.84 21.87
CA LYS A 526 6.73 13.31 21.73
C LYS A 526 6.74 11.95 21.02
N VAL A 527 5.75 11.11 21.28
CA VAL A 527 5.61 9.79 20.62
C VAL A 527 5.49 9.96 19.11
N ALA A 528 4.56 10.78 18.63
CA ALA A 528 4.37 11.01 17.20
C ALA A 528 5.63 11.61 16.53
N GLU A 529 6.29 12.54 17.22
CA GLU A 529 7.52 13.17 16.70
C GLU A 529 8.70 12.18 16.59
N GLU A 530 8.95 11.37 17.60
CA GLU A 530 10.07 10.42 17.57
C GLU A 530 9.81 9.26 16.60
N ILE A 531 8.58 8.77 16.50
CA ILE A 531 8.20 7.78 15.48
C ILE A 531 8.39 8.33 14.07
N ALA A 532 7.98 9.58 13.82
CA ALA A 532 8.20 10.20 12.51
C ALA A 532 9.71 10.32 12.19
N LYS A 533 10.55 10.67 13.17
CA LYS A 533 12.01 10.69 12.99
C LYS A 533 12.57 9.29 12.67
N ILE A 534 12.06 8.23 13.32
CA ILE A 534 12.42 6.84 13.03
C ILE A 534 12.08 6.51 11.57
N LEU A 535 10.88 6.85 11.12
CA LEU A 535 10.46 6.63 9.74
C LEU A 535 11.33 7.39 8.75
N MET A 536 11.64 8.65 9.01
CA MET A 536 12.51 9.46 8.13
C MET A 536 13.96 8.94 8.03
N LEU A 537 14.47 8.29 9.09
CA LEU A 537 15.79 7.66 9.08
C LEU A 537 15.81 6.34 8.30
N SER A 538 14.67 5.69 8.12
CA SER A 538 14.60 4.33 7.58
C SER A 538 15.01 4.22 6.11
N GLU A 539 14.86 5.30 5.33
CA GLU A 539 15.29 5.32 3.95
C GLU A 539 16.82 5.20 3.82
N ASP A 540 17.57 5.99 4.61
CA ASP A 540 19.03 5.92 4.66
C ASP A 540 19.51 4.57 5.24
N LEU A 541 18.79 4.03 6.22
CA LEU A 541 19.05 2.70 6.75
C LEU A 541 19.01 1.64 5.66
N ILE A 542 17.97 1.60 4.86
CA ILE A 542 17.81 0.62 3.77
C ILE A 542 18.91 0.79 2.71
N LEU A 543 19.15 2.02 2.26
CA LEU A 543 20.18 2.29 1.25
C LEU A 543 21.56 1.82 1.71
N LYS A 544 21.94 2.15 2.96
CA LYS A 544 23.26 1.83 3.49
C LYS A 544 23.40 0.37 3.95
N SER A 545 22.33 -0.28 4.39
CA SER A 545 22.38 -1.69 4.81
C SER A 545 22.30 -2.66 3.65
N ARG A 546 21.41 -2.36 2.68
CA ARG A 546 20.98 -3.29 1.64
C ARG A 546 21.77 -3.19 0.36
N TYR A 547 22.27 -2.01 0.05
CA TYR A 547 22.96 -1.67 -1.20
C TYR A 547 24.41 -1.26 -0.95
N PHE A 548 25.18 -1.23 -2.02
CA PHE A 548 26.54 -0.69 -2.04
C PHE A 548 26.57 0.47 -3.03
N LYS A 549 26.63 1.69 -2.52
CA LYS A 549 26.54 2.91 -3.31
C LYS A 549 27.55 2.94 -4.45
N ASN A 550 28.82 2.64 -4.14
CA ASN A 550 29.89 2.67 -5.15
C ASN A 550 29.67 1.64 -6.25
N HIS A 551 29.21 0.43 -5.91
CA HIS A 551 28.88 -0.59 -6.89
C HIS A 551 27.64 -0.20 -7.71
N SER A 552 26.59 0.24 -7.05
CA SER A 552 25.33 0.62 -7.70
C SER A 552 25.47 1.80 -8.66
N ILE A 553 26.34 2.78 -8.35
CA ILE A 553 26.59 3.94 -9.21
C ILE A 553 27.52 3.57 -10.38
N LYS A 554 28.56 2.77 -10.16
CA LYS A 554 29.56 2.44 -11.20
C LYS A 554 29.02 1.55 -12.32
N LYS A 555 27.96 0.78 -12.07
CA LYS A 555 27.29 -0.03 -13.10
C LYS A 555 26.08 0.69 -13.70
N GLU A 556 26.38 1.75 -14.48
CA GLU A 556 25.38 2.59 -15.16
C GLU A 556 24.37 3.24 -14.21
N GLY A 557 24.86 3.56 -13.04
CA GLY A 557 24.24 4.52 -12.17
C GLY A 557 23.26 3.97 -11.18
N TRP A 558 23.00 2.61 -11.03
CA TRP A 558 21.91 2.41 -10.09
C TRP A 558 21.44 0.98 -9.79
N LEU A 559 21.74 0.01 -10.60
CA LEU A 559 21.32 -1.34 -10.29
C LEU A 559 22.51 -2.26 -10.06
N PRO A 560 22.44 -3.09 -9.03
CA PRO A 560 23.22 -4.31 -8.97
C PRO A 560 22.95 -5.13 -10.25
N SER A 561 23.85 -6.00 -10.66
CA SER A 561 23.65 -6.85 -11.84
C SER A 561 22.29 -7.55 -11.78
N ASN A 562 21.72 -7.92 -12.92
CA ASN A 562 20.47 -8.67 -12.98
C ASN A 562 20.49 -9.92 -12.09
N ASN A 563 21.65 -10.51 -11.87
CA ASN A 563 21.82 -11.67 -10.98
C ASN A 563 21.62 -11.30 -9.51
N TRP A 564 22.08 -10.16 -9.07
CA TRP A 564 21.81 -9.67 -7.72
C TRP A 564 20.30 -9.51 -7.46
N ILE A 565 19.60 -8.87 -8.39
CA ILE A 565 18.15 -8.61 -8.27
C ILE A 565 17.36 -9.92 -8.30
N ARG A 566 17.61 -10.76 -9.30
CA ARG A 566 16.93 -12.04 -9.48
C ARG A 566 17.15 -12.96 -8.31
N ASP A 567 18.33 -12.94 -7.76
CA ASP A 567 18.74 -13.87 -6.73
C ASP A 567 18.02 -13.67 -5.41
N GLU A 568 17.45 -12.51 -5.16
CA GLU A 568 16.59 -12.29 -4.01
C GLU A 568 15.17 -12.79 -4.19
N LEU A 569 14.63 -12.58 -5.38
CA LEU A 569 13.31 -13.07 -5.72
C LEU A 569 13.29 -14.58 -5.93
N ILE A 570 14.34 -15.11 -6.54
CA ILE A 570 14.45 -16.51 -6.97
C ILE A 570 15.28 -17.34 -5.99
N GLY A 571 16.10 -16.72 -5.16
CA GLY A 571 16.91 -17.42 -4.15
C GLY A 571 16.09 -18.12 -3.09
N GLY A 572 14.84 -17.72 -2.91
CA GLY A 572 13.82 -18.47 -2.22
C GLY A 572 13.30 -19.66 -3.01
N GLY A 573 13.84 -19.87 -4.20
CA GLY A 573 13.66 -20.99 -5.10
C GLY A 573 12.26 -21.53 -5.17
N THR A 574 11.78 -21.59 -6.33
CA THR A 574 10.56 -22.27 -6.75
C THR A 574 10.42 -23.71 -6.23
N ASN A 575 11.40 -24.26 -5.51
CA ASN A 575 11.42 -25.66 -5.08
C ASN A 575 11.85 -25.92 -3.63
N SER A 576 12.03 -24.91 -2.79
CA SER A 576 12.27 -25.14 -1.36
C SER A 576 11.34 -24.29 -0.53
N ASN A 577 10.33 -24.91 -0.07
CA ASN A 577 9.16 -24.35 0.60
C ASN A 577 9.45 -23.49 1.85
N ASP A 578 10.70 -23.25 2.27
CA ASP A 578 10.96 -22.58 3.54
C ASP A 578 12.32 -21.86 3.64
N LYS A 579 13.08 -21.72 2.56
CA LYS A 579 14.44 -21.20 2.67
C LYS A 579 14.52 -19.74 2.26
N LEU A 580 14.30 -18.89 3.23
CA LEU A 580 14.59 -17.46 3.18
C LEU A 580 16.09 -17.25 3.28
N SER A 581 16.75 -16.92 2.20
CA SER A 581 18.14 -16.49 2.25
C SER A 581 18.19 -14.98 2.56
N VAL A 582 19.31 -14.52 3.10
CA VAL A 582 19.63 -13.08 3.18
C VAL A 582 19.68 -12.49 1.77
N GLY A 583 19.35 -13.31 0.83
CA GLY A 583 19.41 -13.10 -0.61
C GLY A 583 20.79 -13.37 -1.14
N LYS A 584 20.86 -13.71 -2.40
CA LYS A 584 22.14 -13.86 -3.08
C LYS A 584 22.93 -12.57 -3.15
N SER A 585 22.34 -11.41 -2.80
CA SER A 585 23.05 -10.13 -2.68
C SER A 585 24.18 -10.16 -1.67
N PHE A 586 24.06 -10.99 -0.63
CA PHE A 586 25.11 -11.21 0.35
C PHE A 586 25.72 -12.62 0.22
N SER A 587 25.46 -13.31 -0.89
CA SER A 587 26.13 -14.57 -1.15
C SER A 587 27.64 -14.34 -1.28
N PRO A 588 28.46 -15.35 -0.95
CA PRO A 588 29.92 -15.25 -1.04
C PRO A 588 30.41 -14.78 -2.40
N GLY A 589 29.82 -15.32 -3.48
CA GLY A 589 30.19 -14.94 -4.85
C GLY A 589 29.86 -13.48 -5.17
N THR A 590 28.71 -12.99 -4.72
CA THR A 590 28.30 -11.59 -4.92
C THR A 590 29.20 -10.65 -4.12
N ILE A 591 29.43 -10.91 -2.84
CA ILE A 591 30.30 -10.07 -1.98
C ILE A 591 31.72 -10.02 -2.54
N LYS A 592 32.26 -11.15 -3.01
CA LYS A 592 33.54 -11.18 -3.68
C LYS A 592 33.54 -10.36 -4.99
N SER A 593 32.47 -10.39 -5.76
CA SER A 593 32.36 -9.64 -7.03
C SER A 593 32.23 -8.12 -6.84
N ILE A 594 31.70 -7.68 -5.69
CA ILE A 594 31.54 -6.27 -5.32
C ILE A 594 32.84 -5.71 -4.74
N PHE A 595 33.65 -6.55 -4.08
CA PHE A 595 34.89 -6.11 -3.44
C PHE A 595 35.77 -5.31 -4.42
N ASN A 596 36.20 -4.14 -3.95
CA ASN A 596 37.12 -3.27 -4.63
C ASN A 596 38.07 -2.66 -3.60
N SER A 597 39.37 -2.95 -3.75
CA SER A 597 40.41 -2.43 -2.83
C SER A 597 40.50 -0.90 -2.78
N GLU A 598 40.03 -0.21 -3.82
CA GLU A 598 40.04 1.25 -3.86
C GLU A 598 38.90 1.88 -3.06
N THR A 599 37.81 1.17 -2.86
CA THR A 599 36.58 1.70 -2.19
C THR A 599 36.26 0.99 -0.86
N ILE A 600 37.12 0.07 -0.42
CA ILE A 600 36.87 -0.80 0.75
C ILE A 600 36.48 -0.01 2.00
N GLU A 601 37.19 1.05 2.32
CA GLU A 601 36.90 1.82 3.55
C GLU A 601 35.58 2.58 3.43
N GLU A 602 35.21 3.07 2.26
CA GLU A 602 33.93 3.72 2.01
C GLU A 602 32.77 2.71 2.13
N ASP A 603 32.95 1.52 1.55
CA ASP A 603 31.93 0.46 1.57
C ASP A 603 31.72 -0.08 3.01
N ILE A 604 32.81 -0.23 3.79
CA ILE A 604 32.74 -0.62 5.20
C ILE A 604 32.06 0.48 6.02
N LEU A 605 32.46 1.74 5.83
CA LEU A 605 31.87 2.89 6.54
C LEU A 605 30.36 2.98 6.28
N GLU A 606 29.91 2.76 5.05
CA GLU A 606 28.49 2.75 4.71
C GLU A 606 27.70 1.71 5.55
N LYS A 607 28.27 0.51 5.75
CA LYS A 607 27.63 -0.53 6.59
C LYS A 607 27.69 -0.19 8.09
N GLU A 608 28.73 0.48 8.54
CA GLU A 608 28.83 1.01 9.93
C GLU A 608 27.77 2.08 10.19
N GLU A 609 27.61 3.00 9.24
CA GLU A 609 26.56 4.03 9.32
C GLU A 609 25.16 3.42 9.35
N ALA A 610 24.91 2.35 8.59
CA ALA A 610 23.63 1.63 8.65
C ALA A 610 23.34 1.09 10.06
N LEU A 611 24.34 0.46 10.70
CA LEU A 611 24.20 -0.05 12.06
C LEU A 611 24.03 1.09 13.08
N ALA A 612 24.71 2.20 12.89
CA ALA A 612 24.58 3.40 13.73
C ALA A 612 23.17 4.01 13.63
N ILE A 613 22.61 4.11 12.41
CA ILE A 613 21.22 4.54 12.18
C ILE A 613 20.24 3.60 12.90
N MET A 614 20.42 2.29 12.76
CA MET A 614 19.54 1.31 13.42
C MET A 614 19.60 1.43 14.95
N ASN A 615 20.78 1.60 15.53
CA ASN A 615 20.95 1.84 16.97
C ASN A 615 20.29 3.15 17.41
N THR A 616 20.35 4.20 16.59
CA THR A 616 19.67 5.48 16.84
C THR A 616 18.15 5.29 16.85
N MET A 617 17.60 4.57 15.88
CA MET A 617 16.15 4.26 15.83
C MET A 617 15.70 3.47 17.06
N LEU A 618 16.49 2.47 17.46
CA LEU A 618 16.22 1.65 18.64
C LEU A 618 16.23 2.51 19.93
N SER A 619 17.22 3.39 20.08
CA SER A 619 17.30 4.32 21.22
C SER A 619 16.10 5.26 21.27
N LYS A 620 15.75 5.89 20.14
CA LYS A 620 14.59 6.78 20.05
C LYS A 620 13.29 6.09 20.45
N PHE A 621 13.09 4.86 19.99
CA PHE A 621 11.90 4.10 20.37
C PHE A 621 11.91 3.70 21.84
N ALA A 622 13.06 3.33 22.40
CA ALA A 622 13.22 3.03 23.82
C ALA A 622 12.77 4.21 24.71
N ASP A 623 13.08 5.45 24.30
CA ASP A 623 12.75 6.67 25.05
C ASP A 623 11.25 6.98 25.09
N ILE A 624 10.45 6.39 24.19
CA ILE A 624 9.01 6.66 24.07
C ILE A 624 8.13 5.44 24.29
N LYS A 625 8.65 4.22 24.24
CA LYS A 625 7.84 2.98 24.30
C LYS A 625 6.90 2.91 25.51
N ASP A 626 7.34 3.43 26.65
CA ASP A 626 6.54 3.46 27.88
C ASP A 626 5.45 4.55 27.87
N GLN A 627 5.47 5.46 26.90
CA GLN A 627 4.46 6.49 26.71
C GLN A 627 3.35 6.04 25.73
N ILE A 628 3.58 4.96 24.97
CA ILE A 628 2.58 4.36 24.06
C ILE A 628 1.52 3.65 24.93
N PRO A 629 0.21 3.92 24.69
CA PRO A 629 -0.88 3.32 25.47
C PRO A 629 -0.91 1.79 25.41
N GLU A 630 -0.78 1.20 24.23
CA GLU A 630 -0.79 -0.25 24.01
C GLU A 630 0.58 -0.87 24.29
N LYS A 631 0.78 -1.34 25.52
CA LYS A 631 2.11 -1.81 26.02
C LYS A 631 2.63 -3.02 25.27
N GLU A 632 1.78 -3.99 24.93
CA GLU A 632 2.16 -5.19 24.18
C GLU A 632 2.66 -4.81 22.79
N LYS A 633 1.90 -4.01 22.07
CA LYS A 633 2.26 -3.47 20.77
C LYS A 633 3.58 -2.70 20.81
N ALA A 634 3.74 -1.81 21.79
CA ALA A 634 4.98 -1.05 21.97
C ALA A 634 6.18 -1.96 22.17
N MET A 635 6.04 -3.04 22.98
CA MET A 635 7.10 -4.00 23.20
C MET A 635 7.42 -4.81 21.97
N GLU A 636 6.41 -5.29 21.24
CA GLU A 636 6.63 -6.06 20.02
C GLU A 636 7.27 -5.23 18.91
N LEU A 637 6.86 -3.96 18.74
CA LEU A 637 7.52 -3.04 17.82
C LEU A 637 8.96 -2.71 18.22
N TYR A 638 9.23 -2.57 19.52
CA TYR A 638 10.60 -2.46 20.01
C TYR A 638 11.43 -3.69 19.65
N ASN A 639 10.86 -4.89 19.74
CA ASN A 639 11.51 -6.13 19.34
C ASN A 639 11.80 -6.19 17.82
N THR A 640 10.96 -5.58 16.97
CA THR A 640 11.29 -5.47 15.53
C THR A 640 12.54 -4.63 15.28
N LEU A 641 12.78 -3.62 16.11
CA LEU A 641 14.01 -2.82 16.03
C LEU A 641 15.23 -3.57 16.59
N ILE A 642 15.06 -4.40 17.61
CA ILE A 642 16.11 -5.33 18.08
C ILE A 642 16.45 -6.33 16.98
N TYR A 643 15.44 -6.93 16.33
CA TYR A 643 15.60 -7.78 15.14
C TYR A 643 16.45 -7.06 14.08
N GLY A 644 16.09 -5.83 13.73
CA GLY A 644 16.81 -5.01 12.75
C GLY A 644 18.28 -4.79 13.14
N LYS A 645 18.57 -4.49 14.41
CA LYS A 645 19.94 -4.31 14.91
C LYS A 645 20.80 -5.55 14.65
N TYR A 646 20.30 -6.72 14.98
CA TYR A 646 21.08 -7.95 14.83
C TYR A 646 21.16 -8.40 13.36
N LEU A 647 20.12 -8.21 12.57
CA LEU A 647 20.17 -8.43 11.12
C LEU A 647 21.23 -7.54 10.47
N ILE A 648 21.15 -6.23 10.66
CA ILE A 648 22.05 -5.25 10.03
C ILE A 648 23.47 -5.39 10.55
N GLY A 649 23.63 -5.66 11.83
CA GLY A 649 24.94 -5.93 12.43
C GLY A 649 25.60 -7.18 11.86
N THR A 650 24.83 -8.25 11.64
CA THR A 650 25.29 -9.46 10.95
C THR A 650 25.81 -9.13 9.54
N LEU A 651 25.04 -8.37 8.75
CA LEU A 651 25.44 -7.98 7.41
C LEU A 651 26.68 -7.07 7.41
N ARG A 652 26.72 -6.09 8.31
CA ARG A 652 27.84 -5.17 8.45
C ARG A 652 29.14 -5.91 8.74
N TYR A 653 29.15 -6.77 9.76
CA TYR A 653 30.38 -7.46 10.16
C TYR A 653 30.79 -8.55 9.17
N TYR A 654 29.84 -9.16 8.47
CA TYR A 654 30.14 -10.04 7.36
C TYR A 654 30.87 -9.32 6.24
N VAL A 655 30.34 -8.20 5.77
CA VAL A 655 30.93 -7.41 4.69
C VAL A 655 32.33 -6.93 5.07
N SER A 656 32.47 -6.31 6.25
CA SER A 656 33.79 -5.78 6.66
C SER A 656 34.81 -6.89 6.89
N GLY A 657 34.40 -8.01 7.50
CA GLY A 657 35.28 -9.16 7.70
C GLY A 657 35.77 -9.76 6.37
N MET A 658 34.85 -9.97 5.43
CA MET A 658 35.20 -10.54 4.14
C MET A 658 35.99 -9.57 3.24
N PHE A 659 35.65 -8.28 3.22
CA PHE A 659 36.40 -7.28 2.45
C PHE A 659 37.81 -7.13 2.98
N ARG A 660 38.01 -7.07 4.29
CA ARG A 660 39.36 -7.06 4.89
C ARG A 660 40.11 -8.34 4.61
N PHE A 661 39.44 -9.49 4.62
CA PHE A 661 40.04 -10.77 4.21
C PHE A 661 40.53 -10.73 2.78
N TYR A 662 39.72 -10.27 1.83
CA TYR A 662 40.10 -10.14 0.42
C TYR A 662 41.23 -9.10 0.19
N ASN A 663 41.30 -8.09 1.08
CA ASN A 663 42.36 -7.06 1.03
C ASN A 663 43.66 -7.50 1.74
N GLY A 664 43.70 -8.70 2.35
CA GLY A 664 44.90 -9.17 3.07
C GLY A 664 45.05 -8.59 4.48
N GLU A 665 44.07 -7.87 5.00
CA GLU A 665 44.06 -7.27 6.34
C GLU A 665 43.57 -8.29 7.40
N TYR A 666 44.28 -9.40 7.55
CA TYR A 666 43.80 -10.58 8.28
C TYR A 666 43.47 -10.33 9.76
N ASP A 667 44.29 -9.53 10.47
CA ASP A 667 44.03 -9.24 11.89
C ASP A 667 42.69 -8.51 12.09
N LYS A 668 42.40 -7.52 11.24
CA LYS A 668 41.13 -6.78 11.25
C LYS A 668 39.98 -7.67 10.80
N SER A 669 40.21 -8.51 9.78
CA SER A 669 39.24 -9.49 9.33
C SER A 669 38.79 -10.43 10.45
N VAL A 670 39.77 -11.00 11.19
CA VAL A 670 39.49 -11.89 12.34
C VAL A 670 38.65 -11.17 13.40
N ALA A 671 38.98 -9.92 13.70
CA ALA A 671 38.23 -9.12 14.68
C ALA A 671 36.76 -8.93 14.24
N ASP A 672 36.55 -8.53 12.97
CA ASP A 672 35.22 -8.34 12.42
C ASP A 672 34.41 -9.65 12.30
N LEU A 673 35.05 -10.76 11.89
CA LEU A 673 34.39 -12.06 11.79
C LEU A 673 34.00 -12.63 13.16
N ARG A 674 34.78 -12.35 14.23
CA ARG A 674 34.39 -12.68 15.61
C ARG A 674 33.18 -11.85 16.06
N MET A 675 33.09 -10.59 15.67
CA MET A 675 31.91 -9.76 15.93
C MET A 675 30.72 -10.26 15.10
N TRP A 676 30.92 -10.62 13.81
CA TRP A 676 29.89 -11.27 13.01
C TRP A 676 29.30 -12.49 13.72
N LYS A 677 30.14 -13.37 14.26
CA LYS A 677 29.67 -14.57 14.96
C LYS A 677 28.78 -14.24 16.16
N LYS A 678 29.13 -13.21 16.94
CA LYS A 678 28.30 -12.76 18.07
C LYS A 678 26.92 -12.26 17.63
N TYR A 679 26.87 -11.45 16.56
CA TYR A 679 25.61 -10.94 16.02
C TYR A 679 24.78 -12.07 15.41
N TRP A 680 25.42 -12.96 14.65
CA TRP A 680 24.78 -14.12 14.03
C TRP A 680 24.20 -15.09 15.07
N ASP A 681 24.95 -15.40 16.14
CA ASP A 681 24.45 -16.27 17.19
C ASP A 681 23.25 -15.68 17.92
N PHE A 682 23.28 -14.40 18.23
CA PHE A 682 22.14 -13.73 18.85
C PHE A 682 20.94 -13.71 17.90
N TYR A 683 21.17 -13.41 16.63
CA TYR A 683 20.13 -13.39 15.60
C TYR A 683 19.41 -14.74 15.52
N ASN A 684 20.14 -15.85 15.50
CA ASN A 684 19.55 -17.17 15.39
C ASN A 684 18.96 -17.72 16.69
N ASN A 685 19.56 -17.41 17.84
CA ASN A 685 19.22 -18.07 19.08
C ASN A 685 18.29 -17.23 19.99
N GLU A 686 18.40 -15.91 19.95
CA GLU A 686 17.65 -15.03 20.85
C GLU A 686 16.49 -14.32 20.15
N ILE A 687 16.65 -13.88 18.90
CA ILE A 687 15.57 -13.19 18.17
C ILE A 687 14.29 -14.03 18.06
N PRO A 688 14.33 -15.34 17.80
CA PRO A 688 13.10 -16.16 17.73
C PRO A 688 12.28 -16.20 19.03
N LYS A 689 12.91 -15.88 20.16
CA LYS A 689 12.27 -15.85 21.48
C LYS A 689 11.52 -14.53 21.72
N LEU A 690 11.79 -13.50 20.93
CA LEU A 690 11.17 -12.18 21.09
C LEU A 690 9.83 -12.13 20.36
N PRO A 691 8.71 -11.82 21.05
CA PRO A 691 7.42 -11.70 20.37
C PRO A 691 7.41 -10.53 19.39
N GLY A 692 6.62 -10.67 18.32
CA GLY A 692 6.44 -9.65 17.30
C GLY A 692 7.51 -9.59 16.20
N THR A 693 8.65 -10.28 16.37
CA THR A 693 9.72 -10.29 15.36
C THR A 693 9.34 -11.07 14.12
N ALA A 694 9.87 -10.67 12.98
CA ALA A 694 9.71 -11.38 11.70
C ALA A 694 10.47 -12.73 11.73
N SER A 695 10.17 -13.60 10.75
CA SER A 695 10.95 -14.83 10.55
C SER A 695 12.40 -14.49 10.21
N LEU A 696 13.31 -15.40 10.57
CA LEU A 696 14.72 -15.23 10.27
C LEU A 696 15.00 -15.45 8.79
N MET A 697 15.94 -14.70 8.25
CA MET A 697 16.52 -14.95 6.94
C MET A 697 17.64 -15.97 7.06
N LEU A 698 17.77 -16.87 6.07
CA LEU A 698 18.87 -17.82 6.00
C LEU A 698 20.19 -17.14 5.67
N ASP A 699 21.26 -17.79 6.01
CA ASP A 699 22.63 -17.29 5.86
C ASP A 699 23.13 -17.15 4.41
N GLY A 700 22.49 -17.84 3.46
CA GLY A 700 22.88 -17.77 2.03
C GLY A 700 24.32 -18.22 1.74
N GLY A 701 24.96 -18.98 2.65
CA GLY A 701 26.34 -19.42 2.56
C GLY A 701 27.36 -18.54 3.33
N MET A 702 26.89 -17.52 4.05
CA MET A 702 27.77 -16.66 4.88
C MET A 702 28.52 -17.46 5.95
N VAL A 703 27.86 -18.42 6.60
CA VAL A 703 28.44 -19.21 7.71
C VAL A 703 29.66 -19.99 7.21
N ASP A 704 29.48 -20.77 6.14
CA ASP A 704 30.55 -21.56 5.57
C ASP A 704 31.72 -20.70 5.10
N THR A 705 31.43 -19.58 4.45
CA THR A 705 32.45 -18.65 3.96
C THR A 705 33.24 -18.01 5.11
N CYS A 706 32.58 -17.61 6.18
CA CYS A 706 33.27 -17.08 7.37
C CYS A 706 34.16 -18.14 8.03
N ILE A 707 33.67 -19.40 8.12
CA ILE A 707 34.46 -20.51 8.66
C ILE A 707 35.70 -20.78 7.80
N GLU A 708 35.54 -20.80 6.48
CA GLU A 708 36.65 -21.00 5.53
C GLU A 708 37.68 -19.86 5.62
N ALA A 709 37.23 -18.61 5.69
CA ALA A 709 38.13 -17.47 5.86
C ALA A 709 38.92 -17.53 7.19
N MET A 710 38.24 -17.88 8.31
CA MET A 710 38.90 -18.07 9.60
C MET A 710 39.92 -19.22 9.55
N LYS A 711 39.59 -20.35 8.97
CA LYS A 711 40.51 -21.48 8.78
C LYS A 711 41.73 -21.08 7.94
N PHE A 712 41.53 -20.36 6.85
CA PHE A 712 42.62 -19.86 6.00
C PHE A 712 43.61 -19.00 6.81
N MET A 713 43.10 -18.20 7.73
CA MET A 713 43.91 -17.33 8.64
C MET A 713 44.45 -18.09 9.85
N ASN A 714 44.30 -19.42 9.92
CA ASN A 714 44.67 -20.26 11.06
C ASN A 714 44.01 -19.83 12.38
N GLN A 715 42.74 -19.40 12.31
CA GLN A 715 41.94 -18.95 13.45
C GLN A 715 40.67 -19.80 13.61
N SER A 716 40.08 -19.74 14.81
CA SER A 716 38.74 -20.28 15.11
C SER A 716 37.83 -19.19 15.69
N PHE A 717 36.56 -19.42 15.61
CA PHE A 717 35.57 -18.53 16.23
C PHE A 717 35.54 -18.67 17.77
#